data_a42b1f18286e186e8c7b592b81655245
#
_entry.id   a42b1f18286e186e8c7b592b81655245
#
_cell.length_a   1.000
_cell.length_b   1.000
_cell.length_c   1.000
_cell.angle_alpha   90.00
_cell.angle_beta   90.00
_cell.angle_gamma   90.00
#
_symmetry.space_group_name_H-M   'P 1'
#
loop_
_entity.id
_entity.type
_entity.pdbx_description
1 polymer ?
#
loop_
_entity_poly.entity_id
_entity_poly.type
_entity_poly.pdbx_seq_one_letter_code
_entity_poly.pdbx_strand_id
1 'polypeptide(L)'
;MKRILFLLLTLVIASNAAFARKVSGIVTSGEEKLSGVIVTDGQNFTQTKPNGKFKFEIKDDAQFVYIITPSGYAADWSSGVPAFYRAAEGVSKFTFDLKKLDGDGSVYNLIAVGDPQPKTDAHFEIFAGKPLDDLAATAQSLEGITIGFSLGDMCWDVLPLLDKWKGAITRTGIPFYPVVGNHDHDRDASGDLNGTAAYRAKMGPENYAFWVGNDMVIALDNIIYDAKRKYKEGYADHVLRFVKGLLKYVPMSADLYVAQHSPVLGRVETRTRIINATDLISMLRGHKVTFISGHNHVNDHFEFEKDITEQNVASICGAWWDTQHCKDGTPRGYKVFTKKDGKLSWYFKAEGHDKDFQVEIFKPGQMPMHPNSVVANVWDWDPQWKVEWYEDGRYMGAMDRVTDYSPLYTKEINEAYKGKEISAYKRPAPAQHYFAATPSQYARKVMVTVESRFGKSWVYEIDMTDYVDVQAHRGGAGLMPENTIEAMKHCLDMGVNTLEMDFVLSGDGKVVVSHENYFHHRYTTRPDGSLVQKGDPKEYLYKMTYDQIAKYDVGLRPTETWPDKACMPAVKPLAEDLIAFVENYTKENGLSPVRYNIEIKSSQADGQSINWANYDKLADAIMRLLVKFHLDDRLVVQCFDVRTLNYIQPKYPEINFSYLISNKTELDFDGYMALLKFTPKWLSPHHELVNEELIAKCREKGMKIVPWTVDKPEDIKRMIDLKVDAIISNYPDRVLMQTRGY
;
A
#
# COMPACT_ATOMS: atom_id res chain seq x y z
N MET A 1 3.29 88.79 0.85
CA MET A 1 1.96 88.30 1.19
C MET A 1 1.63 87.11 0.29
N LYS A 2 1.82 85.93 0.80
CA LYS A 2 1.57 84.64 0.09
C LYS A 2 0.26 84.07 0.62
N ARG A 3 -0.74 83.97 -0.24
CA ARG A 3 -2.00 83.28 0.04
C ARG A 3 -1.76 81.79 -0.17
N ILE A 4 -1.89 81.01 0.88
CA ILE A 4 -1.90 79.56 0.88
C ILE A 4 -3.34 79.11 0.56
N LEU A 5 -3.48 78.44 -0.59
CA LEU A 5 -4.74 77.81 -1.02
C LEU A 5 -4.77 76.38 -0.41
N PHE A 6 -5.64 76.14 0.58
CA PHE A 6 -5.89 74.79 1.10
C PHE A 6 -6.84 74.07 0.14
N LEU A 7 -6.33 73.08 -0.57
CA LEU A 7 -7.13 72.12 -1.32
C LEU A 7 -7.58 71.05 -0.33
N LEU A 8 -8.86 71.04 0.03
CA LEU A 8 -9.51 69.90 0.72
C LEU A 8 -9.65 68.77 -0.27
N LEU A 9 -8.78 67.78 -0.17
CA LEU A 9 -8.91 66.51 -0.85
C LEU A 9 -9.87 65.65 0.00
N THR A 10 -11.14 65.64 -0.30
CA THR A 10 -12.12 64.69 0.25
C THR A 10 -11.84 63.32 -0.33
N LEU A 11 -11.11 62.51 0.44
CA LEU A 11 -10.94 61.10 0.17
C LEU A 11 -12.32 60.42 0.40
N VAL A 12 -13.06 60.18 -0.65
CA VAL A 12 -14.25 59.30 -0.60
C VAL A 12 -13.69 57.88 -0.42
N ILE A 13 -13.56 57.46 0.85
CA ILE A 13 -13.47 56.06 1.17
C ILE A 13 -14.85 55.48 0.87
N ALA A 14 -15.00 54.91 -0.33
CA ALA A 14 -16.10 54.05 -0.64
C ALA A 14 -15.94 52.82 0.29
N SER A 15 -16.49 52.90 1.49
CA SER A 15 -16.80 51.74 2.28
C SER A 15 -17.75 50.90 1.43
N ASN A 16 -17.29 49.75 0.95
CA ASN A 16 -18.17 48.68 0.46
C ASN A 16 -19.03 48.23 1.66
N ALA A 17 -20.00 49.06 2.06
CA ALA A 17 -21.11 48.61 2.86
C ALA A 17 -21.91 47.69 1.94
N ALA A 18 -21.70 46.37 2.09
CA ALA A 18 -22.55 45.39 1.44
C ALA A 18 -23.99 45.69 1.87
N PHE A 19 -24.81 46.25 0.99
CA PHE A 19 -26.21 46.50 1.27
C PHE A 19 -26.87 45.14 1.49
N ALA A 20 -27.61 45.01 2.58
CA ALA A 20 -28.39 43.82 2.89
C ALA A 20 -29.83 44.05 2.38
N ARG A 21 -30.37 43.06 1.71
CA ARG A 21 -31.76 43.09 1.24
C ARG A 21 -32.62 42.05 1.94
N LYS A 22 -33.88 42.35 2.16
CA LYS A 22 -34.84 41.44 2.79
C LYS A 22 -35.41 40.48 1.79
N VAL A 23 -35.37 39.21 2.11
CA VAL A 23 -36.00 38.14 1.32
C VAL A 23 -36.95 37.33 2.19
N SER A 24 -37.87 36.63 1.55
CA SER A 24 -38.88 35.80 2.19
C SER A 24 -39.16 34.56 1.36
N GLY A 25 -39.75 33.54 1.97
CA GLY A 25 -40.13 32.35 1.22
C GLY A 25 -40.92 31.35 2.06
N ILE A 26 -41.08 30.16 1.49
CA ILE A 26 -41.80 29.05 2.09
C ILE A 26 -41.10 27.73 1.76
N VAL A 27 -41.11 26.81 2.70
CA VAL A 27 -40.67 25.40 2.52
C VAL A 27 -41.86 24.49 2.75
N THR A 28 -42.11 23.59 1.81
CA THR A 28 -43.24 22.65 1.82
C THR A 28 -42.81 21.25 1.41
N SER A 29 -43.68 20.26 1.67
CA SER A 29 -43.67 18.95 1.02
C SER A 29 -45.12 18.68 0.58
N GLY A 30 -45.41 18.98 -0.69
CA GLY A 30 -46.79 19.07 -1.19
C GLY A 30 -47.61 20.07 -0.39
N GLU A 31 -48.67 19.63 0.27
CA GLU A 31 -49.54 20.49 1.11
C GLU A 31 -48.98 20.77 2.52
N GLU A 32 -48.06 19.92 2.99
CA GLU A 32 -47.43 20.03 4.31
C GLU A 32 -46.53 21.31 4.36
N LYS A 33 -46.65 22.07 5.44
CA LYS A 33 -45.80 23.24 5.73
C LYS A 33 -44.68 22.83 6.67
N LEU A 34 -43.43 22.87 6.20
CA LEU A 34 -42.29 22.40 6.99
C LEU A 34 -41.76 23.47 7.94
N SER A 35 -41.91 23.23 9.23
CA SER A 35 -41.42 24.10 10.32
C SER A 35 -39.99 23.76 10.72
N GLY A 36 -39.22 24.76 11.18
CA GLY A 36 -37.88 24.57 11.72
C GLY A 36 -36.79 24.29 10.67
N VAL A 37 -37.12 24.36 9.38
CA VAL A 37 -36.11 24.18 8.31
C VAL A 37 -35.16 25.38 8.31
N ILE A 38 -33.87 25.11 8.40
CA ILE A 38 -32.83 26.13 8.35
C ILE A 38 -32.70 26.64 6.91
N VAL A 39 -32.69 27.96 6.74
CA VAL A 39 -32.51 28.66 5.46
C VAL A 39 -31.32 29.60 5.59
N THR A 40 -30.49 29.69 4.54
CA THR A 40 -29.24 30.45 4.59
C THR A 40 -28.91 31.04 3.21
N ASP A 41 -28.05 32.07 3.20
CA ASP A 41 -27.32 32.58 2.03
C ASP A 41 -25.83 32.17 2.06
N GLY A 42 -25.47 31.26 2.97
CA GLY A 42 -24.09 30.82 3.27
C GLY A 42 -23.43 31.59 4.41
N GLN A 43 -24.01 32.72 4.85
CA GLN A 43 -23.46 33.54 5.94
C GLN A 43 -24.49 33.88 7.02
N ASN A 44 -25.71 34.19 6.59
CA ASN A 44 -26.83 34.47 7.46
C ASN A 44 -27.80 33.29 7.50
N PHE A 45 -28.39 33.06 8.65
CA PHE A 45 -29.22 31.87 8.89
C PHE A 45 -30.55 32.30 9.51
N THR A 46 -31.61 31.59 9.15
CA THR A 46 -32.94 31.70 9.76
C THR A 46 -33.60 30.31 9.79
N GLN A 47 -34.77 30.20 10.41
CA GLN A 47 -35.59 28.99 10.36
C GLN A 47 -37.00 29.31 9.91
N THR A 48 -37.66 28.34 9.26
CA THR A 48 -39.08 28.42 8.93
C THR A 48 -39.94 28.39 10.20
N LYS A 49 -41.01 29.18 10.18
CA LYS A 49 -42.05 29.22 11.21
C LYS A 49 -42.99 28.00 11.06
N PRO A 50 -43.94 27.76 12.00
CA PRO A 50 -44.92 26.66 11.90
C PRO A 50 -45.74 26.64 10.60
N ASN A 51 -45.89 27.77 9.94
CA ASN A 51 -46.57 27.87 8.66
C ASN A 51 -45.62 27.68 7.44
N GLY A 52 -44.42 27.15 7.63
CA GLY A 52 -43.41 26.91 6.61
C GLY A 52 -42.72 28.16 6.08
N LYS A 53 -43.13 29.38 6.50
CA LYS A 53 -42.60 30.65 5.99
C LYS A 53 -41.35 31.09 6.72
N PHE A 54 -40.43 31.72 5.97
CA PHE A 54 -39.23 32.39 6.49
C PHE A 54 -39.10 33.83 5.97
N LYS A 55 -38.29 34.61 6.69
CA LYS A 55 -37.89 35.96 6.27
C LYS A 55 -36.57 36.30 6.94
N PHE A 56 -35.57 36.76 6.17
CA PHE A 56 -34.29 37.21 6.70
C PHE A 56 -33.63 38.22 5.75
N GLU A 57 -32.49 38.75 6.18
CA GLU A 57 -31.66 39.64 5.40
C GLU A 57 -30.51 38.84 4.82
N ILE A 58 -30.28 38.99 3.50
CA ILE A 58 -29.15 38.40 2.79
C ILE A 58 -28.25 39.54 2.29
N LYS A 59 -26.99 39.22 1.98
CA LYS A 59 -26.09 40.14 1.33
C LYS A 59 -26.51 40.36 -0.13
N ASP A 60 -26.26 41.55 -0.67
CA ASP A 60 -26.59 41.87 -2.07
C ASP A 60 -25.78 41.02 -3.06
N ASP A 61 -24.58 40.61 -2.69
CA ASP A 61 -23.68 39.73 -3.46
C ASP A 61 -23.96 38.23 -3.24
N ALA A 62 -24.97 37.87 -2.43
CA ALA A 62 -25.33 36.48 -2.21
C ALA A 62 -25.75 35.81 -3.53
N GLN A 63 -25.09 34.71 -3.88
CA GLN A 63 -25.35 33.99 -5.13
C GLN A 63 -26.55 33.05 -5.02
N PHE A 64 -26.75 32.49 -3.83
CA PHE A 64 -27.83 31.53 -3.55
C PHE A 64 -28.58 31.88 -2.28
N VAL A 65 -29.84 31.48 -2.22
CA VAL A 65 -30.59 31.16 -1.00
C VAL A 65 -30.87 29.67 -1.01
N TYR A 66 -30.55 28.99 0.05
CA TYR A 66 -30.69 27.55 0.10
C TYR A 66 -31.12 27.06 1.51
N ILE A 67 -31.59 25.83 1.52
CA ILE A 67 -32.06 25.18 2.76
C ILE A 67 -31.03 24.12 3.22
N ILE A 68 -30.94 23.95 4.52
CA ILE A 68 -30.36 22.75 5.11
C ILE A 68 -31.47 21.71 5.10
N THR A 69 -31.42 20.79 4.14
CA THR A 69 -32.48 19.81 3.90
C THR A 69 -32.80 19.05 5.18
N PRO A 70 -34.05 19.02 5.65
CA PRO A 70 -34.41 18.34 6.90
C PRO A 70 -34.40 16.82 6.73
N SER A 71 -34.21 16.10 7.83
CA SER A 71 -34.24 14.63 7.85
C SER A 71 -35.55 14.08 7.31
N GLY A 72 -35.47 12.97 6.57
CA GLY A 72 -36.63 12.32 5.96
C GLY A 72 -37.14 13.01 4.68
N TYR A 73 -36.49 14.05 4.20
CA TYR A 73 -36.84 14.75 2.99
C TYR A 73 -35.63 14.93 2.05
N ALA A 74 -35.88 15.10 0.77
CA ALA A 74 -34.91 15.54 -0.19
C ALA A 74 -35.52 16.60 -1.14
N ALA A 75 -34.73 17.54 -1.61
CA ALA A 75 -35.08 18.37 -2.75
C ALA A 75 -35.11 17.52 -4.02
N ASP A 76 -35.80 17.96 -5.07
CA ASP A 76 -35.87 17.21 -6.34
C ASP A 76 -34.45 16.91 -6.87
N TRP A 77 -34.14 15.65 -7.14
CA TRP A 77 -32.85 15.17 -7.68
C TRP A 77 -32.97 14.54 -9.06
N SER A 78 -34.10 14.71 -9.72
CA SER A 78 -34.34 14.13 -11.04
C SER A 78 -33.36 14.63 -12.13
N SER A 79 -32.67 15.74 -11.88
CA SER A 79 -31.59 16.27 -12.72
C SER A 79 -30.18 15.85 -12.28
N GLY A 80 -30.05 14.95 -11.28
CA GLY A 80 -28.80 14.41 -10.74
C GLY A 80 -28.39 15.00 -9.40
N VAL A 81 -28.41 16.30 -9.22
CA VAL A 81 -28.07 16.98 -7.95
C VAL A 81 -29.35 17.49 -7.29
N PRO A 82 -29.56 17.26 -5.98
CA PRO A 82 -30.73 17.81 -5.28
C PRO A 82 -30.81 19.33 -5.38
N ALA A 83 -31.98 19.83 -5.78
CA ALA A 83 -32.22 21.25 -6.01
C ALA A 83 -32.60 22.01 -4.72
N PHE A 84 -31.75 21.88 -3.66
CA PHE A 84 -31.98 22.51 -2.36
C PHE A 84 -31.65 24.01 -2.33
N TYR A 85 -31.23 24.60 -3.44
CA TYR A 85 -30.81 25.98 -3.60
C TYR A 85 -31.56 26.68 -4.70
N ARG A 86 -31.59 28.03 -4.67
CA ARG A 86 -32.11 28.92 -5.71
C ARG A 86 -31.13 30.07 -5.92
N ALA A 87 -30.95 30.52 -7.18
CA ALA A 87 -30.18 31.71 -7.46
C ALA A 87 -30.81 32.92 -6.74
N ALA A 88 -29.98 33.74 -6.11
CA ALA A 88 -30.45 34.86 -5.30
C ALA A 88 -30.57 36.16 -6.09
N GLU A 89 -29.87 36.32 -7.22
CA GLU A 89 -29.84 37.53 -8.01
C GLU A 89 -31.26 37.97 -8.45
N GLY A 90 -31.65 39.20 -8.11
CA GLY A 90 -32.94 39.75 -8.48
C GLY A 90 -34.18 39.11 -7.84
N VAL A 91 -34.01 38.10 -7.00
CA VAL A 91 -35.12 37.33 -6.41
C VAL A 91 -35.33 37.71 -4.94
N SER A 92 -36.58 38.07 -4.58
CA SER A 92 -36.97 38.40 -3.20
C SER A 92 -37.89 37.38 -2.52
N LYS A 93 -38.46 36.45 -3.31
CA LYS A 93 -39.35 35.40 -2.82
C LYS A 93 -38.88 34.03 -3.30
N PHE A 94 -38.73 33.06 -2.35
CA PHE A 94 -38.22 31.73 -2.60
C PHE A 94 -39.22 30.65 -2.21
N THR A 95 -39.30 29.59 -3.00
CA THR A 95 -40.13 28.43 -2.73
C THR A 95 -39.27 27.18 -2.83
N PHE A 96 -39.34 26.34 -1.81
CA PHE A 96 -38.73 25.01 -1.77
C PHE A 96 -39.82 23.99 -1.50
N ASP A 97 -40.02 23.06 -2.43
CA ASP A 97 -40.92 21.94 -2.28
C ASP A 97 -40.08 20.64 -2.22
N LEU A 98 -40.21 19.92 -1.13
CA LEU A 98 -39.38 18.73 -0.85
C LEU A 98 -40.18 17.45 -1.06
N LYS A 99 -39.50 16.39 -1.45
CA LYS A 99 -40.04 15.05 -1.52
C LYS A 99 -39.75 14.33 -0.22
N LYS A 100 -40.75 13.69 0.36
CA LYS A 100 -40.53 12.79 1.50
C LYS A 100 -39.81 11.55 1.03
N LEU A 101 -38.76 11.14 1.79
CA LEU A 101 -38.02 9.91 1.54
C LEU A 101 -38.73 8.75 2.26
N ASP A 102 -38.58 7.55 1.71
CA ASP A 102 -39.07 6.32 2.34
C ASP A 102 -38.19 5.95 3.54
N GLY A 103 -38.80 5.81 4.72
CA GLY A 103 -38.11 5.48 5.97
C GLY A 103 -38.32 6.52 7.07
N ASP A 104 -38.16 6.12 8.31
CA ASP A 104 -38.32 6.96 9.50
C ASP A 104 -37.03 7.58 9.99
N GLY A 105 -35.89 7.31 9.31
CA GLY A 105 -34.57 7.78 9.68
C GLY A 105 -33.87 7.00 10.80
N SER A 106 -34.51 5.94 11.32
CA SER A 106 -33.86 5.03 12.29
C SER A 106 -32.72 4.22 11.68
N VAL A 107 -32.84 3.95 10.36
CA VAL A 107 -31.79 3.36 9.55
C VAL A 107 -31.49 4.28 8.38
N TYR A 108 -30.23 4.66 8.21
CA TYR A 108 -29.79 5.40 7.06
C TYR A 108 -28.40 4.96 6.57
N ASN A 109 -28.14 5.24 5.31
CA ASN A 109 -26.89 4.91 4.65
C ASN A 109 -26.32 6.17 3.95
N LEU A 110 -24.99 6.29 4.04
CA LEU A 110 -24.22 7.30 3.32
C LEU A 110 -23.26 6.59 2.38
N ILE A 111 -23.34 6.88 1.09
CA ILE A 111 -22.41 6.34 0.08
C ILE A 111 -21.43 7.46 -0.30
N ALA A 112 -20.15 7.25 -0.01
CA ALA A 112 -19.09 8.20 -0.30
C ALA A 112 -18.25 7.71 -1.49
N VAL A 113 -18.23 8.49 -2.57
CA VAL A 113 -17.48 8.15 -3.81
C VAL A 113 -16.33 9.13 -3.98
N GLY A 114 -15.11 8.64 -3.92
CA GLY A 114 -13.89 9.42 -4.14
C GLY A 114 -13.51 9.48 -5.62
N ASP A 115 -13.15 10.66 -6.09
CA ASP A 115 -12.34 10.95 -7.28
C ASP A 115 -12.72 10.17 -8.55
N PRO A 116 -13.90 10.40 -9.15
CA PRO A 116 -14.23 9.81 -10.46
C PRO A 116 -13.28 10.27 -11.58
N GLN A 117 -12.85 11.49 -11.58
CA GLN A 117 -11.80 12.13 -12.41
C GLN A 117 -11.73 11.73 -13.90
N PRO A 118 -12.81 11.65 -14.69
CA PRO A 118 -12.70 11.48 -16.11
C PRO A 118 -12.03 12.71 -16.75
N LYS A 119 -11.03 12.45 -17.60
CA LYS A 119 -10.31 13.47 -18.36
C LYS A 119 -10.82 13.61 -19.80
N THR A 120 -11.43 12.55 -20.28
CA THR A 120 -11.94 12.43 -21.65
C THR A 120 -13.32 11.79 -21.63
N ASP A 121 -14.03 11.90 -22.75
CA ASP A 121 -15.29 11.16 -22.91
C ASP A 121 -15.10 9.65 -22.78
N ALA A 122 -13.99 9.10 -23.25
CA ALA A 122 -13.70 7.68 -23.09
C ALA A 122 -13.55 7.27 -21.60
N HIS A 123 -12.87 8.07 -20.78
CA HIS A 123 -12.81 7.84 -19.33
C HIS A 123 -14.19 7.97 -18.69
N PHE A 124 -14.99 8.95 -19.16
CA PHE A 124 -16.36 9.12 -18.66
C PHE A 124 -17.24 7.89 -18.98
N GLU A 125 -17.12 7.31 -20.16
CA GLU A 125 -17.85 6.09 -20.53
C GLU A 125 -17.44 4.87 -19.68
N ILE A 126 -16.15 4.80 -19.27
CA ILE A 126 -15.74 3.77 -18.31
C ILE A 126 -16.45 3.98 -16.97
N PHE A 127 -16.43 5.19 -16.42
CA PHE A 127 -17.15 5.52 -15.18
C PHE A 127 -18.65 5.21 -15.28
N ALA A 128 -19.29 5.66 -16.36
CA ALA A 128 -20.71 5.48 -16.60
C ALA A 128 -21.11 4.02 -16.90
N GLY A 129 -20.17 3.14 -17.11
CA GLY A 129 -20.36 1.70 -17.29
C GLY A 129 -20.47 0.94 -15.96
N LYS A 130 -19.64 -0.10 -15.82
CA LYS A 130 -19.64 -1.01 -14.66
C LYS A 130 -19.51 -0.31 -13.30
N PRO A 131 -18.64 0.69 -13.09
CA PRO A 131 -18.54 1.37 -11.80
C PRO A 131 -19.86 2.00 -11.34
N LEU A 132 -20.55 2.69 -12.24
CA LEU A 132 -21.84 3.32 -11.94
C LEU A 132 -22.98 2.29 -11.81
N ASP A 133 -22.94 1.19 -12.56
CA ASP A 133 -23.90 0.09 -12.41
C ASP A 133 -23.77 -0.57 -11.04
N ASP A 134 -22.53 -0.82 -10.59
CA ASP A 134 -22.24 -1.39 -9.26
C ASP A 134 -22.69 -0.44 -8.14
N LEU A 135 -22.43 0.85 -8.30
CA LEU A 135 -22.87 1.88 -7.37
C LEU A 135 -24.40 1.95 -7.27
N ALA A 136 -25.10 1.92 -8.42
CA ALA A 136 -26.54 1.94 -8.47
C ALA A 136 -27.16 0.68 -7.84
N ALA A 137 -26.61 -0.50 -8.14
CA ALA A 137 -27.05 -1.77 -7.55
C ALA A 137 -26.85 -1.77 -6.03
N THR A 138 -25.70 -1.27 -5.54
CA THR A 138 -25.46 -1.14 -4.10
C THR A 138 -26.47 -0.18 -3.47
N ALA A 139 -26.68 1.02 -4.03
CA ALA A 139 -27.63 2.00 -3.50
C ALA A 139 -29.05 1.44 -3.37
N GLN A 140 -29.48 0.65 -4.35
CA GLN A 140 -30.80 0.01 -4.38
C GLN A 140 -30.93 -1.18 -3.43
N SER A 141 -29.80 -1.80 -3.01
CA SER A 141 -29.81 -2.95 -2.11
C SER A 141 -29.89 -2.60 -0.62
N LEU A 142 -29.64 -1.33 -0.28
CA LEU A 142 -29.56 -0.88 1.11
C LEU A 142 -30.94 -0.57 1.69
N GLU A 143 -31.19 -1.01 2.92
CA GLU A 143 -32.42 -0.71 3.65
C GLU A 143 -32.37 0.70 4.27
N GLY A 144 -33.52 1.37 4.32
CA GLY A 144 -33.65 2.69 4.93
C GLY A 144 -33.26 3.85 4.02
N ILE A 145 -33.13 5.04 4.59
CA ILE A 145 -32.79 6.25 3.83
C ILE A 145 -31.35 6.14 3.31
N THR A 146 -31.17 6.21 1.99
CA THR A 146 -29.85 6.16 1.37
C THR A 146 -29.57 7.48 0.65
N ILE A 147 -28.41 8.09 0.96
CA ILE A 147 -27.94 9.34 0.37
C ILE A 147 -26.49 9.13 -0.09
N GLY A 148 -26.17 9.58 -1.32
CA GLY A 148 -24.83 9.54 -1.86
C GLY A 148 -24.18 10.92 -1.85
N PHE A 149 -22.85 10.95 -1.82
CA PHE A 149 -22.08 12.16 -2.10
C PHE A 149 -20.75 11.82 -2.77
N SER A 150 -20.34 12.71 -3.69
CA SER A 150 -19.01 12.68 -4.29
C SER A 150 -18.05 13.45 -3.39
N LEU A 151 -16.82 12.96 -3.25
CA LEU A 151 -15.77 13.62 -2.46
C LEU A 151 -14.88 14.54 -3.30
N GLY A 152 -15.43 15.12 -4.36
CA GLY A 152 -14.73 16.01 -5.27
C GLY A 152 -14.08 15.32 -6.45
N ASP A 153 -13.45 16.12 -7.28
CA ASP A 153 -12.79 15.69 -8.52
C ASP A 153 -13.69 14.84 -9.42
N MET A 154 -14.91 15.34 -9.63
CA MET A 154 -15.89 14.73 -10.54
C MET A 154 -15.46 14.79 -12.00
N CYS A 155 -14.49 15.66 -12.32
CA CYS A 155 -13.78 15.71 -13.61
C CYS A 155 -12.29 15.98 -13.38
N TRP A 156 -11.46 15.84 -14.42
CA TRP A 156 -10.05 16.27 -14.42
C TRP A 156 -9.91 17.55 -15.25
N ASP A 157 -10.11 18.70 -14.66
CA ASP A 157 -9.98 20.03 -15.30
C ASP A 157 -10.88 20.24 -16.54
N VAL A 158 -11.79 19.31 -16.85
CA VAL A 158 -12.69 19.35 -18.01
C VAL A 158 -14.11 19.63 -17.54
N LEU A 159 -14.36 20.87 -17.11
CA LEU A 159 -15.60 21.29 -16.46
C LEU A 159 -16.91 20.98 -17.24
N PRO A 160 -16.93 20.87 -18.59
CA PRO A 160 -18.11 20.36 -19.30
C PRO A 160 -18.52 18.93 -18.90
N LEU A 161 -17.59 18.07 -18.43
CA LEU A 161 -17.90 16.72 -17.97
C LEU A 161 -18.75 16.70 -16.69
N LEU A 162 -18.80 17.79 -15.92
CA LEU A 162 -19.69 17.92 -14.77
C LEU A 162 -21.16 17.75 -15.15
N ASP A 163 -21.60 18.23 -16.32
CA ASP A 163 -22.98 18.03 -16.80
C ASP A 163 -23.25 16.56 -17.12
N LYS A 164 -22.26 15.87 -17.71
CA LYS A 164 -22.36 14.43 -17.98
C LYS A 164 -22.42 13.63 -16.67
N TRP A 165 -21.56 13.98 -15.70
CA TRP A 165 -21.58 13.36 -14.37
C TRP A 165 -22.95 13.53 -13.71
N LYS A 166 -23.47 14.77 -13.71
CA LYS A 166 -24.79 15.11 -13.15
C LYS A 166 -25.91 14.26 -13.78
N GLY A 167 -25.89 14.09 -15.10
CA GLY A 167 -26.85 13.22 -15.79
C GLY A 167 -26.69 11.74 -15.46
N ALA A 168 -25.46 11.25 -15.41
CA ALA A 168 -25.18 9.83 -15.16
C ALA A 168 -25.56 9.39 -13.76
N ILE A 169 -25.30 10.22 -12.74
CA ILE A 169 -25.52 9.87 -11.34
C ILE A 169 -27.01 9.65 -11.00
N THR A 170 -27.94 10.15 -11.84
CA THR A 170 -29.39 9.87 -11.71
C THR A 170 -29.70 8.38 -11.71
N ARG A 171 -28.84 7.57 -12.34
CA ARG A 171 -29.04 6.09 -12.41
C ARG A 171 -28.97 5.42 -11.04
N THR A 172 -28.37 6.06 -10.04
CA THR A 172 -28.34 5.54 -8.67
C THR A 172 -29.73 5.53 -8.01
N GLY A 173 -30.65 6.38 -8.50
CA GLY A 173 -32.02 6.51 -7.97
C GLY A 173 -32.11 7.21 -6.61
N ILE A 174 -31.01 7.61 -6.01
CA ILE A 174 -30.93 8.26 -4.69
C ILE A 174 -30.52 9.74 -4.83
N PRO A 175 -30.83 10.59 -3.83
CA PRO A 175 -30.24 11.92 -3.74
C PRO A 175 -28.72 11.83 -3.66
N PHE A 176 -28.00 12.50 -4.58
CA PHE A 176 -26.55 12.47 -4.65
C PHE A 176 -25.96 13.87 -4.60
N TYR A 177 -25.20 14.19 -3.58
CA TYR A 177 -24.68 15.53 -3.29
C TYR A 177 -23.23 15.68 -3.75
N PRO A 178 -22.86 16.74 -4.51
CA PRO A 178 -21.49 16.95 -4.97
C PRO A 178 -20.66 17.73 -3.94
N VAL A 179 -19.46 17.28 -3.62
CA VAL A 179 -18.41 18.08 -2.98
C VAL A 179 -17.46 18.58 -4.06
N VAL A 180 -16.93 19.79 -3.92
CA VAL A 180 -15.99 20.36 -4.89
C VAL A 180 -14.57 19.86 -4.61
N GLY A 181 -13.85 19.42 -5.67
CA GLY A 181 -12.45 19.06 -5.64
C GLY A 181 -11.56 20.04 -6.40
N ASN A 182 -10.23 19.87 -6.32
CA ASN A 182 -9.32 20.81 -6.98
C ASN A 182 -9.41 20.76 -8.51
N HIS A 183 -9.82 19.66 -9.10
CA HIS A 183 -10.03 19.54 -10.56
C HIS A 183 -11.42 19.97 -11.03
N ASP A 184 -12.34 20.27 -10.11
CA ASP A 184 -13.66 20.84 -10.40
C ASP A 184 -13.64 22.38 -10.43
N HIS A 185 -12.47 22.99 -10.13
CA HIS A 185 -12.24 24.43 -10.24
C HIS A 185 -11.82 24.83 -11.66
N ASP A 186 -12.20 26.03 -12.08
CA ASP A 186 -11.56 26.69 -13.22
C ASP A 186 -10.16 27.15 -12.80
N ARG A 187 -9.15 26.37 -13.15
CA ARG A 187 -7.74 26.59 -12.80
C ARG A 187 -7.13 27.83 -13.44
N ASP A 188 -7.76 28.37 -14.48
CA ASP A 188 -7.29 29.58 -15.18
C ASP A 188 -7.96 30.87 -14.65
N ALA A 189 -8.97 30.73 -13.81
CA ALA A 189 -9.56 31.85 -13.07
C ALA A 189 -8.60 32.39 -11.99
N SER A 190 -8.76 33.64 -11.61
CA SER A 190 -8.01 34.24 -10.50
C SER A 190 -8.93 34.44 -9.29
N GLY A 191 -8.49 33.96 -8.14
CA GLY A 191 -9.23 34.03 -6.88
C GLY A 191 -10.20 32.86 -6.68
N ASP A 192 -10.35 32.48 -5.46
CA ASP A 192 -11.03 31.27 -5.00
C ASP A 192 -12.50 31.21 -5.48
N LEU A 193 -13.28 32.25 -5.23
CA LEU A 193 -14.66 32.31 -5.65
C LEU A 193 -14.86 32.31 -7.18
N ASN A 194 -13.88 32.80 -7.93
CA ASN A 194 -13.98 32.75 -9.39
C ASN A 194 -13.63 31.35 -9.90
N GLY A 195 -12.71 30.65 -9.20
CA GLY A 195 -12.36 29.26 -9.49
C GLY A 195 -13.55 28.32 -9.42
N THR A 196 -14.46 28.51 -8.48
CA THR A 196 -15.66 27.68 -8.31
C THR A 196 -16.87 28.16 -9.10
N ALA A 197 -16.78 29.24 -9.87
CA ALA A 197 -17.95 29.82 -10.59
C ALA A 197 -18.66 28.83 -11.54
N ALA A 198 -17.88 28.06 -12.31
CA ALA A 198 -18.42 27.05 -13.22
C ALA A 198 -19.05 25.87 -12.47
N TYR A 199 -18.44 25.44 -11.36
CA TYR A 199 -19.00 24.44 -10.46
C TYR A 199 -20.33 24.92 -9.88
N ARG A 200 -20.37 26.13 -9.29
CA ARG A 200 -21.58 26.68 -8.69
C ARG A 200 -22.73 26.81 -9.68
N ALA A 201 -22.44 27.19 -10.92
CA ALA A 201 -23.46 27.29 -11.95
C ALA A 201 -24.15 25.95 -12.26
N LYS A 202 -23.47 24.84 -12.09
CA LYS A 202 -23.96 23.50 -12.42
C LYS A 202 -24.44 22.70 -11.19
N MET A 203 -23.74 22.84 -10.07
CA MET A 203 -23.88 21.99 -8.87
C MET A 203 -24.52 22.75 -7.68
N GLY A 204 -24.50 24.06 -7.67
CA GLY A 204 -24.98 24.87 -6.55
C GLY A 204 -23.88 25.29 -5.57
N PRO A 205 -24.25 25.67 -4.34
CA PRO A 205 -23.29 26.16 -3.36
C PRO A 205 -22.27 25.09 -2.99
N GLU A 206 -21.00 25.47 -2.82
CA GLU A 206 -19.86 24.61 -2.45
C GLU A 206 -19.84 24.25 -0.96
N ASN A 207 -20.48 25.06 -0.11
CA ASN A 207 -20.60 24.83 1.32
C ASN A 207 -22.06 24.71 1.71
N TYR A 208 -22.48 23.55 2.17
CA TYR A 208 -23.86 23.26 2.52
C TYR A 208 -23.96 22.12 3.55
N ALA A 209 -25.16 21.81 4.00
CA ALA A 209 -25.41 20.69 4.88
C ALA A 209 -26.81 20.10 4.65
N PHE A 210 -27.01 18.89 5.18
CA PHE A 210 -28.33 18.26 5.23
C PHE A 210 -28.42 17.31 6.44
N TRP A 211 -29.63 17.10 6.92
CA TRP A 211 -29.92 16.17 7.99
C TRP A 211 -30.18 14.77 7.46
N VAL A 212 -29.71 13.76 8.20
CA VAL A 212 -30.04 12.35 7.96
C VAL A 212 -30.25 11.67 9.33
N GLY A 213 -31.44 11.11 9.55
CA GLY A 213 -31.82 10.71 10.91
C GLY A 213 -31.72 11.89 11.89
N ASN A 214 -30.97 11.71 12.97
CA ASN A 214 -30.70 12.76 13.96
C ASN A 214 -29.30 13.40 13.78
N ASP A 215 -28.61 13.08 12.69
CA ASP A 215 -27.23 13.46 12.42
C ASP A 215 -27.14 14.40 11.21
N MET A 216 -25.99 15.01 11.02
CA MET A 216 -25.81 16.00 9.94
C MET A 216 -24.60 15.68 9.07
N VAL A 217 -24.78 15.74 7.78
CA VAL A 217 -23.68 15.82 6.81
C VAL A 217 -23.42 17.28 6.48
N ILE A 218 -22.16 17.71 6.57
CA ILE A 218 -21.68 19.05 6.26
C ILE A 218 -20.69 18.92 5.11
N ALA A 219 -21.02 19.43 3.95
CA ALA A 219 -20.14 19.48 2.78
C ALA A 219 -19.36 20.80 2.78
N LEU A 220 -18.05 20.72 2.69
CA LEU A 220 -17.16 21.87 2.77
C LEU A 220 -16.18 21.88 1.60
N ASP A 221 -16.00 23.05 1.00
CA ASP A 221 -14.87 23.34 0.15
C ASP A 221 -13.61 23.54 1.02
N ASN A 222 -12.62 22.68 0.82
CA ASN A 222 -11.33 22.77 1.50
C ASN A 222 -10.15 22.93 0.52
N ILE A 223 -10.41 23.50 -0.65
CA ILE A 223 -9.43 23.84 -1.69
C ILE A 223 -9.47 25.34 -1.95
N ILE A 224 -8.36 26.02 -1.76
CA ILE A 224 -8.25 27.48 -1.90
C ILE A 224 -7.36 27.82 -3.08
N TYR A 225 -7.92 28.34 -4.16
CA TYR A 225 -7.17 28.87 -5.31
C TYR A 225 -6.82 30.34 -5.11
N ASP A 226 -5.57 30.63 -4.72
CA ASP A 226 -5.08 32.01 -4.55
C ASP A 226 -4.41 32.57 -5.81
N ALA A 227 -4.04 31.71 -6.75
CA ALA A 227 -3.47 32.09 -8.04
C ALA A 227 -3.81 31.04 -9.12
N LYS A 228 -3.67 31.43 -10.39
CA LYS A 228 -3.87 30.51 -11.53
C LYS A 228 -3.07 29.23 -11.35
N ARG A 229 -3.73 28.08 -11.45
CA ARG A 229 -3.15 26.72 -11.39
C ARG A 229 -2.36 26.43 -10.10
N LYS A 230 -2.65 27.19 -9.01
CA LYS A 230 -2.04 26.99 -7.71
C LYS A 230 -3.12 27.02 -6.64
N TYR A 231 -3.22 25.98 -5.90
CA TYR A 231 -4.12 25.89 -4.75
C TYR A 231 -3.36 25.55 -3.46
N LYS A 232 -4.01 25.83 -2.37
CA LYS A 232 -3.66 25.42 -1.03
C LYS A 232 -4.81 24.62 -0.45
N GLU A 233 -4.51 23.72 0.45
CA GLU A 233 -5.50 22.93 1.14
C GLU A 233 -5.86 23.60 2.46
N GLY A 234 -7.12 23.57 2.82
CA GLY A 234 -7.63 24.18 4.03
C GLY A 234 -8.96 24.90 3.83
N TYR A 235 -9.37 25.63 4.83
CA TYR A 235 -10.68 26.29 4.87
C TYR A 235 -10.53 27.81 4.77
N ALA A 236 -11.12 28.40 3.77
CA ALA A 236 -11.22 29.84 3.64
C ALA A 236 -12.10 30.42 4.76
N ASP A 237 -11.93 31.70 5.08
CA ASP A 237 -12.66 32.35 6.18
C ASP A 237 -14.20 32.29 6.02
N HIS A 238 -14.70 32.29 4.77
CA HIS A 238 -16.14 32.18 4.54
C HIS A 238 -16.68 30.80 4.88
N VAL A 239 -15.88 29.72 4.69
CA VAL A 239 -16.22 28.36 5.11
C VAL A 239 -16.34 28.26 6.63
N LEU A 240 -15.38 28.83 7.36
CA LEU A 240 -15.44 28.87 8.83
C LEU A 240 -16.65 29.66 9.34
N ARG A 241 -16.99 30.78 8.66
CA ARG A 241 -18.21 31.55 9.01
C ARG A 241 -19.49 30.75 8.78
N PHE A 242 -19.56 29.99 7.67
CA PHE A 242 -20.68 29.10 7.40
C PHE A 242 -20.83 28.06 8.53
N VAL A 243 -19.77 27.33 8.87
CA VAL A 243 -19.81 26.33 9.95
C VAL A 243 -20.21 26.94 11.28
N LYS A 244 -19.61 28.07 11.66
CA LYS A 244 -19.95 28.80 12.90
C LYS A 244 -21.43 29.23 12.95
N GLY A 245 -21.98 29.63 11.82
CA GLY A 245 -23.40 30.01 11.69
C GLY A 245 -24.32 28.80 11.82
N LEU A 246 -23.98 27.70 11.15
CA LEU A 246 -24.72 26.44 11.12
C LEU A 246 -24.80 25.79 12.51
N LEU A 247 -23.66 25.70 13.22
CA LEU A 247 -23.58 25.04 14.52
C LEU A 247 -24.48 25.63 15.60
N LYS A 248 -24.99 26.87 15.44
CA LYS A 248 -25.99 27.46 16.36
C LYS A 248 -27.32 26.70 16.34
N TYR A 249 -27.56 25.92 15.30
CA TYR A 249 -28.81 25.18 15.06
C TYR A 249 -28.63 23.68 15.21
N VAL A 250 -27.42 23.21 15.51
CA VAL A 250 -27.08 21.79 15.60
C VAL A 250 -26.96 21.38 17.07
N PRO A 251 -27.79 20.46 17.58
CA PRO A 251 -27.68 19.99 18.94
C PRO A 251 -26.41 19.16 19.14
N MET A 252 -25.80 19.26 20.30
CA MET A 252 -24.55 18.55 20.64
C MET A 252 -24.67 17.03 20.59
N SER A 253 -25.88 16.49 20.58
CA SER A 253 -26.15 15.06 20.45
C SER A 253 -26.08 14.52 19.02
N ALA A 254 -26.02 15.41 18.03
CA ALA A 254 -25.89 15.00 16.63
C ALA A 254 -24.46 14.57 16.31
N ASP A 255 -24.31 13.43 15.66
CA ASP A 255 -23.05 13.07 15.02
C ASP A 255 -22.88 13.91 13.73
N LEU A 256 -21.66 14.34 13.46
CA LEU A 256 -21.33 15.17 12.30
C LEU A 256 -20.47 14.38 11.31
N TYR A 257 -20.89 14.35 10.06
CA TYR A 257 -20.11 13.83 8.93
C TYR A 257 -19.65 15.03 8.10
N VAL A 258 -18.33 15.29 8.10
CA VAL A 258 -17.77 16.40 7.32
C VAL A 258 -17.24 15.84 6.01
N ALA A 259 -18.02 15.99 4.95
CA ALA A 259 -17.64 15.59 3.60
C ALA A 259 -16.82 16.69 2.93
N GLN A 260 -15.62 16.36 2.49
CA GLN A 260 -14.66 17.29 1.89
C GLN A 260 -13.76 16.57 0.89
N HIS A 261 -13.00 17.34 0.11
CA HIS A 261 -12.13 16.73 -0.89
C HIS A 261 -10.78 16.28 -0.29
N SER A 262 -9.98 17.21 0.20
CA SER A 262 -8.64 16.92 0.71
C SER A 262 -8.68 16.43 2.17
N PRO A 263 -7.91 15.37 2.54
CA PRO A 263 -7.83 14.92 3.92
C PRO A 263 -7.12 15.95 4.81
N VAL A 264 -7.52 16.01 6.07
CA VAL A 264 -7.07 17.02 7.02
C VAL A 264 -6.36 16.41 8.22
N LEU A 265 -6.96 15.42 8.89
CA LEU A 265 -6.44 14.93 10.16
C LEU A 265 -5.07 14.28 10.04
N GLY A 266 -4.85 13.40 9.08
CA GLY A 266 -3.55 12.77 8.87
C GLY A 266 -2.44 13.78 8.58
N ARG A 267 -2.76 14.90 7.94
CA ARG A 267 -1.82 16.01 7.69
C ARG A 267 -1.57 16.86 8.92
N VAL A 268 -2.59 17.09 9.75
CA VAL A 268 -2.43 17.76 11.05
C VAL A 268 -1.52 16.97 11.96
N GLU A 269 -1.70 15.64 12.04
CA GLU A 269 -0.82 14.76 12.81
C GLU A 269 0.63 14.79 12.31
N THR A 270 0.83 14.77 10.99
CA THR A 270 2.15 14.83 10.38
C THR A 270 2.73 16.26 10.38
N ARG A 271 2.04 17.22 10.99
CA ARG A 271 2.39 18.64 11.05
C ARG A 271 2.48 19.33 9.68
N THR A 272 1.81 18.79 8.69
CA THR A 272 1.65 19.44 7.39
C THR A 272 0.70 20.64 7.57
N ARG A 273 1.10 21.79 7.05
CA ARG A 273 0.31 23.02 7.20
C ARG A 273 -0.96 22.97 6.35
N ILE A 274 -2.11 22.86 7.00
CA ILE A 274 -3.45 22.99 6.40
C ILE A 274 -4.08 24.27 6.93
N ILE A 275 -4.53 25.14 6.05
CA ILE A 275 -5.05 26.46 6.42
C ILE A 275 -6.32 26.30 7.27
N ASN A 276 -6.36 26.92 8.45
CA ASN A 276 -7.50 26.99 9.36
C ASN A 276 -8.07 25.62 9.82
N ALA A 277 -7.32 24.51 9.67
CA ALA A 277 -7.79 23.20 10.08
C ALA A 277 -8.05 23.14 11.61
N THR A 278 -7.12 23.68 12.40
CA THR A 278 -7.25 23.75 13.88
C THR A 278 -8.46 24.55 14.34
N ASP A 279 -8.81 25.60 13.63
CA ASP A 279 -9.97 26.44 13.96
C ASP A 279 -11.26 25.67 13.68
N LEU A 280 -11.37 24.99 12.54
CA LEU A 280 -12.50 24.12 12.24
C LEU A 280 -12.66 23.01 13.27
N ILE A 281 -11.58 22.25 13.54
CA ILE A 281 -11.60 21.16 14.53
C ILE A 281 -12.06 21.68 15.89
N SER A 282 -11.56 22.85 16.30
CA SER A 282 -11.96 23.48 17.59
C SER A 282 -13.44 23.84 17.65
N MET A 283 -14.05 24.26 16.52
CA MET A 283 -15.49 24.55 16.46
C MET A 283 -16.34 23.27 16.55
N LEU A 284 -15.84 22.14 16.07
CA LEU A 284 -16.57 20.87 16.02
C LEU A 284 -16.44 20.05 17.30
N ARG A 285 -15.49 20.38 18.18
CA ARG A 285 -15.29 19.65 19.46
C ARG A 285 -16.56 19.64 20.29
N GLY A 286 -16.83 18.49 20.90
CA GLY A 286 -18.03 18.19 21.67
C GLY A 286 -19.05 17.38 20.89
N HIS A 287 -19.00 17.40 19.57
CA HIS A 287 -19.71 16.45 18.71
C HIS A 287 -18.84 15.22 18.44
N LYS A 288 -19.45 14.11 18.09
CA LYS A 288 -18.77 13.00 17.43
C LYS A 288 -18.65 13.34 15.95
N VAL A 289 -17.42 13.45 15.46
CA VAL A 289 -17.12 13.95 14.11
C VAL A 289 -16.40 12.88 13.30
N THR A 290 -16.91 12.60 12.10
CA THR A 290 -16.24 11.80 11.10
C THR A 290 -15.99 12.65 9.86
N PHE A 291 -14.73 13.02 9.61
CA PHE A 291 -14.32 13.59 8.34
C PHE A 291 -14.31 12.48 7.29
N ILE A 292 -14.80 12.78 6.10
CA ILE A 292 -14.82 11.84 4.96
C ILE A 292 -14.21 12.59 3.78
N SER A 293 -13.08 12.09 3.27
CA SER A 293 -12.28 12.76 2.24
C SER A 293 -11.83 11.81 1.13
N GLY A 294 -11.42 12.37 -0.03
CA GLY A 294 -10.85 11.70 -1.20
C GLY A 294 -9.42 12.15 -1.48
N HIS A 295 -9.16 12.63 -2.71
CA HIS A 295 -7.96 13.34 -3.18
C HIS A 295 -6.67 12.51 -3.29
N ASN A 296 -6.34 11.71 -2.29
CA ASN A 296 -5.06 10.99 -2.25
C ASN A 296 -5.05 9.70 -3.09
N HIS A 297 -6.22 9.20 -3.52
CA HIS A 297 -6.40 7.90 -4.18
C HIS A 297 -5.80 6.75 -3.34
N VAL A 298 -6.07 6.76 -2.05
CA VAL A 298 -5.70 5.72 -1.09
C VAL A 298 -6.82 5.56 -0.06
N ASN A 299 -6.92 4.41 0.59
CA ASN A 299 -7.87 4.19 1.67
C ASN A 299 -7.14 4.25 3.01
N ASP A 300 -7.45 5.26 3.83
CA ASP A 300 -6.81 5.46 5.13
C ASP A 300 -7.83 5.79 6.21
N HIS A 301 -7.53 5.42 7.45
CA HIS A 301 -8.29 5.76 8.64
C HIS A 301 -7.39 6.47 9.65
N PHE A 302 -7.85 7.62 10.16
CA PHE A 302 -7.15 8.39 11.17
C PHE A 302 -8.03 8.62 12.40
N GLU A 303 -7.55 8.28 13.59
CA GLU A 303 -8.16 8.61 14.87
C GLU A 303 -7.34 9.75 15.48
N PHE A 304 -7.87 10.99 15.42
CA PHE A 304 -7.19 12.18 15.93
C PHE A 304 -7.46 12.38 17.44
N GLU A 305 -8.73 12.33 17.81
CA GLU A 305 -9.23 12.37 19.19
C GLU A 305 -10.30 11.30 19.33
N LYS A 306 -10.68 10.94 20.56
CA LYS A 306 -11.68 9.90 20.83
C LYS A 306 -12.95 10.02 19.96
N ASP A 307 -13.41 11.25 19.73
CA ASP A 307 -14.66 11.54 19.03
C ASP A 307 -14.44 12.28 17.71
N ILE A 308 -13.18 12.35 17.20
CA ILE A 308 -12.84 13.01 15.93
C ILE A 308 -11.97 12.07 15.12
N THR A 309 -12.52 11.59 14.01
CA THR A 309 -11.87 10.62 13.10
C THR A 309 -11.95 11.10 11.66
N GLU A 310 -11.11 10.55 10.79
CA GLU A 310 -11.18 10.76 9.33
C GLU A 310 -11.12 9.43 8.59
N GLN A 311 -11.95 9.33 7.55
CA GLN A 311 -11.96 8.27 6.57
C GLN A 311 -11.54 8.86 5.23
N ASN A 312 -10.30 8.60 4.80
CA ASN A 312 -9.88 8.92 3.45
C ASN A 312 -10.28 7.75 2.54
N VAL A 313 -11.14 8.01 1.56
CA VAL A 313 -11.76 7.01 0.70
C VAL A 313 -10.95 6.86 -0.58
N ALA A 314 -10.55 5.64 -0.91
CA ALA A 314 -9.87 5.32 -2.17
C ALA A 314 -10.75 5.70 -3.38
N SER A 315 -10.10 6.01 -4.49
CA SER A 315 -10.79 6.52 -5.67
C SER A 315 -11.52 5.43 -6.45
N ILE A 316 -12.66 5.79 -7.03
CA ILE A 316 -13.39 4.91 -7.95
C ILE A 316 -12.68 4.80 -9.33
N CYS A 317 -11.73 5.69 -9.62
CA CYS A 317 -10.99 5.65 -10.88
C CYS A 317 -9.65 4.89 -10.81
N GLY A 318 -9.26 4.38 -9.64
CA GLY A 318 -7.91 3.80 -9.45
C GLY A 318 -6.83 4.85 -9.72
N ALA A 319 -5.88 4.55 -10.61
CA ALA A 319 -4.96 5.56 -11.13
C ALA A 319 -5.51 6.14 -12.43
N TRP A 320 -6.51 7.00 -12.30
CA TRP A 320 -7.07 7.78 -13.42
C TRP A 320 -7.52 6.92 -14.60
N TRP A 321 -8.19 5.80 -14.30
CA TRP A 321 -8.73 4.81 -15.24
C TRP A 321 -7.68 3.94 -15.95
N ASP A 322 -6.39 4.08 -15.60
CA ASP A 322 -5.30 3.25 -16.14
C ASP A 322 -5.15 1.90 -15.40
N THR A 323 -5.64 1.79 -14.16
CA THR A 323 -5.48 0.61 -13.29
C THR A 323 -6.78 0.18 -12.62
N GLN A 324 -6.84 -1.05 -12.14
CA GLN A 324 -7.96 -1.56 -11.32
C GLN A 324 -7.77 -1.30 -9.83
N HIS A 325 -6.54 -0.96 -9.41
CA HIS A 325 -6.19 -0.65 -8.04
C HIS A 325 -5.76 0.81 -7.89
N CYS A 326 -5.91 1.34 -6.68
CA CYS A 326 -5.34 2.59 -6.23
C CYS A 326 -3.86 2.40 -5.89
N LYS A 327 -3.13 3.50 -5.67
CA LYS A 327 -1.67 3.50 -5.44
C LYS A 327 -1.21 2.68 -4.26
N ASP A 328 -2.05 2.53 -3.25
CA ASP A 328 -1.85 1.77 -2.02
C ASP A 328 -2.24 0.29 -2.14
N GLY A 329 -2.80 -0.12 -3.27
CA GLY A 329 -3.30 -1.47 -3.51
C GLY A 329 -4.75 -1.70 -3.09
N THR A 330 -5.46 -0.67 -2.67
CA THR A 330 -6.92 -0.75 -2.51
C THR A 330 -7.57 -0.91 -3.89
N PRO A 331 -8.51 -1.83 -4.10
CA PRO A 331 -9.26 -1.90 -5.36
C PRO A 331 -10.02 -0.60 -5.64
N ARG A 332 -10.36 -0.33 -6.91
CA ARG A 332 -11.31 0.74 -7.23
C ARG A 332 -12.63 0.50 -6.49
N GLY A 333 -13.23 1.58 -5.98
CA GLY A 333 -14.47 1.42 -5.24
C GLY A 333 -14.92 2.68 -4.53
N TYR A 334 -15.74 2.48 -3.52
CA TYR A 334 -16.36 3.53 -2.72
C TYR A 334 -16.66 3.02 -1.32
N LYS A 335 -16.99 3.90 -0.38
CA LYS A 335 -17.27 3.52 1.01
C LYS A 335 -18.76 3.67 1.31
N VAL A 336 -19.31 2.70 2.02
CA VAL A 336 -20.70 2.71 2.50
C VAL A 336 -20.70 2.78 4.01
N PHE A 337 -21.35 3.80 4.56
CA PHE A 337 -21.59 3.97 5.97
C PHE A 337 -23.06 3.65 6.26
N THR A 338 -23.33 2.86 7.28
CA THR A 338 -24.70 2.55 7.73
C THR A 338 -24.83 2.89 9.20
N LYS A 339 -25.84 3.70 9.55
CA LYS A 339 -26.22 3.89 10.94
C LYS A 339 -27.55 3.20 11.20
N LYS A 340 -27.54 2.27 12.15
CA LYS A 340 -28.70 1.51 12.56
C LYS A 340 -28.70 1.44 14.10
N ASP A 341 -29.84 1.69 14.73
CA ASP A 341 -30.00 1.68 16.20
C ASP A 341 -28.94 2.55 16.91
N GLY A 342 -28.60 3.71 16.32
CA GLY A 342 -27.60 4.64 16.84
C GLY A 342 -26.14 4.20 16.68
N LYS A 343 -25.87 3.05 16.09
CA LYS A 343 -24.52 2.51 15.84
C LYS A 343 -24.12 2.72 14.40
N LEU A 344 -22.95 3.36 14.19
CA LEU A 344 -22.33 3.54 12.88
C LEU A 344 -21.46 2.33 12.57
N SER A 345 -21.62 1.80 11.36
CA SER A 345 -20.74 0.82 10.76
C SER A 345 -20.40 1.24 9.34
N TRP A 346 -19.34 0.70 8.76
CA TRP A 346 -18.95 0.97 7.38
C TRP A 346 -18.22 -0.22 6.77
N TYR A 347 -18.13 -0.20 5.46
CA TYR A 347 -17.27 -1.10 4.67
C TYR A 347 -16.85 -0.40 3.39
N PHE A 348 -15.70 -0.77 2.88
CA PHE A 348 -15.26 -0.39 1.54
C PHE A 348 -15.87 -1.37 0.52
N LYS A 349 -16.56 -0.86 -0.48
CA LYS A 349 -17.15 -1.66 -1.56
C LYS A 349 -16.22 -1.60 -2.77
N ALA A 350 -15.45 -2.67 -2.99
CA ALA A 350 -14.66 -2.84 -4.20
C ALA A 350 -15.59 -3.03 -5.41
N GLU A 351 -15.32 -2.30 -6.51
CA GLU A 351 -16.09 -2.38 -7.75
C GLU A 351 -16.17 -3.81 -8.28
N GLY A 352 -17.39 -4.27 -8.59
CA GLY A 352 -17.63 -5.58 -9.16
C GLY A 352 -17.46 -6.77 -8.19
N HIS A 353 -17.12 -6.52 -6.92
CA HIS A 353 -16.99 -7.56 -5.91
C HIS A 353 -18.14 -7.51 -4.90
N ASP A 354 -18.33 -8.60 -4.16
CA ASP A 354 -19.22 -8.61 -3.00
C ASP A 354 -18.68 -7.67 -1.90
N LYS A 355 -19.58 -7.15 -1.04
CA LYS A 355 -19.21 -6.33 0.12
C LYS A 355 -18.29 -7.04 1.11
N ASP A 356 -18.21 -8.37 1.01
CA ASP A 356 -17.36 -9.20 1.86
C ASP A 356 -15.94 -9.36 1.32
N PHE A 357 -15.63 -8.84 0.15
CA PHE A 357 -14.27 -8.74 -0.36
C PHE A 357 -13.54 -7.57 0.30
N GLN A 358 -12.86 -7.84 1.42
CA GLN A 358 -12.20 -6.83 2.26
C GLN A 358 -10.70 -7.05 2.41
N VAL A 359 -10.18 -8.16 1.91
CA VAL A 359 -8.78 -8.56 2.08
C VAL A 359 -8.26 -9.21 0.81
N GLU A 360 -7.06 -8.85 0.40
CA GLU A 360 -6.26 -9.54 -0.61
C GLU A 360 -5.12 -10.28 0.08
N ILE A 361 -4.92 -11.55 -0.26
CA ILE A 361 -3.83 -12.37 0.31
C ILE A 361 -2.76 -12.59 -0.73
N PHE A 362 -1.52 -12.29 -0.36
CA PHE A 362 -0.33 -12.56 -1.13
C PHE A 362 0.44 -13.74 -0.52
N LYS A 363 0.76 -14.72 -1.34
CA LYS A 363 1.59 -15.86 -0.96
C LYS A 363 3.07 -15.45 -0.86
N PRO A 364 3.90 -16.23 -0.16
CA PRO A 364 5.35 -16.02 -0.23
C PRO A 364 5.84 -15.90 -1.67
N GLY A 365 6.77 -14.99 -1.90
CA GLY A 365 7.27 -14.67 -3.21
C GLY A 365 6.50 -13.61 -3.99
N GLN A 366 5.28 -13.24 -3.59
CA GLN A 366 4.48 -12.23 -4.30
C GLN A 366 4.74 -10.80 -3.84
N MET A 367 5.34 -10.63 -2.65
CA MET A 367 5.70 -9.31 -2.09
C MET A 367 7.22 -9.15 -2.06
N PRO A 368 7.81 -8.23 -2.84
CA PRO A 368 9.27 -8.12 -2.94
C PRO A 368 9.99 -7.79 -1.63
N MET A 369 9.38 -6.95 -0.77
CA MET A 369 9.96 -6.63 0.54
C MET A 369 9.75 -7.74 1.58
N HIS A 370 8.79 -8.64 1.34
CA HIS A 370 8.45 -9.74 2.25
C HIS A 370 8.42 -11.10 1.53
N PRO A 371 9.55 -11.51 0.89
CA PRO A 371 9.57 -12.68 0.00
C PRO A 371 9.27 -14.00 0.69
N ASN A 372 9.46 -14.09 2.00
CA ASN A 372 9.21 -15.31 2.81
C ASN A 372 7.86 -15.28 3.56
N SER A 373 7.07 -14.20 3.39
CA SER A 373 5.87 -14.00 4.20
C SER A 373 4.59 -14.24 3.40
N VAL A 374 3.58 -14.73 4.09
CA VAL A 374 2.18 -14.52 3.68
C VAL A 374 1.80 -13.11 4.09
N VAL A 375 1.27 -12.33 3.16
CA VAL A 375 0.91 -10.94 3.42
C VAL A 375 -0.57 -10.73 3.14
N ALA A 376 -1.27 -10.11 4.09
CA ALA A 376 -2.66 -9.69 3.94
C ALA A 376 -2.71 -8.17 3.70
N ASN A 377 -3.31 -7.74 2.60
CA ASN A 377 -3.71 -6.35 2.38
C ASN A 377 -5.14 -6.18 2.92
N VAL A 378 -5.30 -5.45 4.00
CA VAL A 378 -6.59 -5.21 4.68
C VAL A 378 -6.92 -3.72 4.54
N TRP A 379 -7.39 -3.31 3.36
CA TRP A 379 -7.47 -1.91 2.96
C TRP A 379 -8.42 -1.03 3.79
N ASP A 380 -9.40 -1.63 4.48
CA ASP A 380 -10.32 -0.87 5.37
C ASP A 380 -9.96 -0.99 6.86
N TRP A 381 -8.71 -1.38 7.14
CA TRP A 381 -8.20 -1.59 8.49
C TRP A 381 -8.18 -0.32 9.33
N ASP A 382 -8.51 -0.47 10.60
CA ASP A 382 -8.28 0.49 11.67
C ASP A 382 -7.73 -0.22 12.93
N PRO A 383 -7.25 0.51 13.96
CA PRO A 383 -6.60 -0.09 15.13
C PRO A 383 -7.45 -1.07 15.96
N GLN A 384 -8.75 -1.18 15.69
CA GLN A 384 -9.64 -2.11 16.39
C GLN A 384 -9.86 -3.43 15.61
N TRP A 385 -9.29 -3.55 14.41
CA TRP A 385 -9.29 -4.80 13.66
C TRP A 385 -8.22 -5.73 14.18
N LYS A 386 -8.46 -7.06 14.11
CA LYS A 386 -7.49 -8.11 14.42
C LYS A 386 -7.10 -8.82 13.14
N VAL A 387 -5.80 -9.01 12.94
CA VAL A 387 -5.24 -9.79 11.84
C VAL A 387 -4.30 -10.82 12.46
N GLU A 388 -4.70 -12.08 12.42
CA GLU A 388 -4.03 -13.17 13.14
C GLU A 388 -3.74 -14.33 12.19
N TRP A 389 -2.81 -15.21 12.57
CA TRP A 389 -2.43 -16.31 11.71
C TRP A 389 -2.14 -17.61 12.46
N TYR A 390 -2.21 -18.71 11.72
CA TYR A 390 -1.96 -20.06 12.17
C TYR A 390 -1.04 -20.77 11.19
N GLU A 391 -0.13 -21.59 11.69
CA GLU A 391 0.72 -22.47 10.91
C GLU A 391 0.35 -23.92 11.22
N ASP A 392 -0.01 -24.71 10.21
CA ASP A 392 -0.41 -26.12 10.31
C ASP A 392 -1.41 -26.38 11.46
N GLY A 393 -2.36 -25.45 11.63
CA GLY A 393 -3.42 -25.50 12.65
C GLY A 393 -3.03 -24.95 14.02
N ARG A 394 -1.75 -24.57 14.24
CA ARG A 394 -1.28 -23.96 15.48
C ARG A 394 -1.42 -22.44 15.41
N TYR A 395 -2.03 -21.84 16.43
CA TYR A 395 -2.10 -20.39 16.57
C TYR A 395 -0.70 -19.79 16.80
N MET A 396 -0.35 -18.80 15.99
CA MET A 396 0.96 -18.15 16.00
C MET A 396 0.92 -16.72 16.54
N GLY A 397 -0.25 -16.09 16.63
CA GLY A 397 -0.41 -14.74 17.14
C GLY A 397 -0.95 -13.75 16.08
N ALA A 398 -0.78 -12.47 16.38
CA ALA A 398 -1.08 -11.40 15.42
C ALA A 398 -0.03 -11.36 14.31
N MET A 399 -0.46 -11.01 13.10
CA MET A 399 0.47 -10.69 12.01
C MET A 399 1.13 -9.33 12.26
N ASP A 400 2.38 -9.18 11.83
CA ASP A 400 3.11 -7.93 11.93
C ASP A 400 2.59 -6.91 10.92
N ARG A 401 2.19 -5.72 11.40
CA ARG A 401 1.81 -4.62 10.51
C ARG A 401 3.06 -4.04 9.85
N VAL A 402 3.07 -4.03 8.52
CA VAL A 402 4.21 -3.59 7.72
C VAL A 402 3.82 -2.47 6.76
N THR A 403 4.81 -1.72 6.29
CA THR A 403 4.64 -0.76 5.19
C THR A 403 5.17 -1.39 3.92
N ASP A 404 4.34 -1.51 2.89
CA ASP A 404 4.73 -2.12 1.62
C ASP A 404 4.02 -1.46 0.43
N TYR A 405 4.44 -1.83 -0.77
CA TYR A 405 3.88 -1.38 -2.05
C TYR A 405 3.04 -2.50 -2.68
N SER A 406 1.91 -2.13 -3.29
CA SER A 406 1.07 -3.11 -3.99
C SER A 406 1.77 -3.71 -5.20
N PRO A 407 1.97 -5.03 -5.29
CA PRO A 407 2.49 -5.68 -6.48
C PRO A 407 1.48 -5.62 -7.64
N LEU A 408 0.17 -5.67 -7.34
CA LEU A 408 -0.89 -5.59 -8.34
C LEU A 408 -0.89 -4.21 -9.01
N TYR A 409 -0.92 -3.13 -8.22
CA TYR A 409 -0.84 -1.78 -8.76
C TYR A 409 0.46 -1.55 -9.53
N THR A 410 1.59 -2.01 -8.99
CA THR A 410 2.91 -1.87 -9.63
C THR A 410 2.93 -2.56 -11.01
N LYS A 411 2.35 -3.75 -11.12
CA LYS A 411 2.22 -4.46 -12.39
C LYS A 411 1.33 -3.69 -13.37
N GLU A 412 0.14 -3.30 -12.94
CA GLU A 412 -0.85 -2.60 -13.78
C GLU A 412 -0.29 -1.27 -14.33
N ILE A 413 0.34 -0.46 -13.48
CA ILE A 413 0.87 0.83 -13.90
C ILE A 413 2.07 0.68 -14.84
N ASN A 414 2.92 -0.30 -14.62
CA ASN A 414 4.03 -0.61 -15.51
C ASN A 414 3.55 -1.12 -16.88
N GLU A 415 2.49 -1.90 -16.93
CA GLU A 415 1.86 -2.34 -18.18
C GLU A 415 1.23 -1.17 -18.94
N ALA A 416 0.46 -0.31 -18.24
CA ALA A 416 -0.19 0.86 -18.84
C ALA A 416 0.82 1.89 -19.40
N TYR A 417 1.99 1.99 -18.78
CA TYR A 417 3.05 2.94 -19.14
C TYR A 417 4.28 2.29 -19.77
N LYS A 418 4.16 1.08 -20.29
CA LYS A 418 5.29 0.36 -20.90
C LYS A 418 6.02 1.23 -21.94
N GLY A 419 7.32 1.47 -21.69
CA GLY A 419 8.16 2.33 -22.54
C GLY A 419 7.91 3.83 -22.42
N LYS A 420 7.14 4.28 -21.42
CA LYS A 420 6.89 5.69 -21.11
C LYS A 420 7.27 6.00 -19.67
N GLU A 421 7.55 7.27 -19.37
CA GLU A 421 7.79 7.71 -18.01
C GLU A 421 6.50 7.73 -17.19
N ILE A 422 6.53 7.19 -15.97
CA ILE A 422 5.44 7.25 -15.00
C ILE A 422 5.59 8.54 -14.18
N SER A 423 4.60 9.41 -14.27
CA SER A 423 4.54 10.66 -13.49
C SER A 423 4.60 10.38 -11.99
N ALA A 424 5.25 11.27 -11.23
CA ALA A 424 5.48 11.10 -9.79
C ALA A 424 4.20 10.77 -9.00
N TYR A 425 3.07 11.42 -9.33
CA TYR A 425 1.78 11.22 -8.67
C TYR A 425 1.13 9.86 -8.99
N LYS A 426 1.57 9.16 -10.06
CA LYS A 426 1.12 7.82 -10.46
C LYS A 426 2.04 6.70 -9.98
N ARG A 427 3.15 7.01 -9.33
CA ARG A 427 4.03 5.96 -8.78
C ARG A 427 3.35 5.23 -7.63
N PRO A 428 3.65 3.94 -7.42
CA PRO A 428 3.14 3.21 -6.25
C PRO A 428 3.39 4.00 -4.95
N ALA A 429 2.42 4.00 -4.07
CA ALA A 429 2.53 4.61 -2.75
C ALA A 429 2.65 3.51 -1.69
N PRO A 430 3.54 3.68 -0.69
CA PRO A 430 3.59 2.75 0.42
C PRO A 430 2.32 2.88 1.27
N ALA A 431 1.76 1.75 1.70
CA ALA A 431 0.58 1.71 2.54
C ALA A 431 0.86 0.96 3.85
N GLN A 432 0.13 1.31 4.90
CA GLN A 432 0.29 0.75 6.24
C GLN A 432 -0.83 -0.23 6.63
N HIS A 433 -1.62 -0.68 5.67
CA HIS A 433 -2.68 -1.67 5.86
C HIS A 433 -2.28 -3.07 5.36
N TYR A 434 -0.96 -3.31 5.25
CA TYR A 434 -0.37 -4.61 5.00
C TYR A 434 0.04 -5.30 6.30
N PHE A 435 -0.18 -6.63 6.35
CA PHE A 435 0.13 -7.47 7.50
C PHE A 435 0.91 -8.68 7.04
N ALA A 436 2.09 -8.91 7.61
CA ALA A 436 2.99 -9.98 7.22
C ALA A 436 3.10 -11.04 8.31
N ALA A 437 3.10 -12.30 7.91
CA ALA A 437 3.44 -13.45 8.74
C ALA A 437 4.50 -14.28 8.00
N THR A 438 5.62 -14.55 8.65
CA THR A 438 6.71 -15.35 8.07
C THR A 438 6.62 -16.78 8.61
N PRO A 439 6.02 -17.72 7.85
CA PRO A 439 5.91 -19.10 8.28
C PRO A 439 7.27 -19.80 8.24
N SER A 440 7.38 -20.89 8.98
CA SER A 440 8.55 -21.75 8.93
C SER A 440 8.77 -22.29 7.50
N GLN A 441 10.01 -22.62 7.16
CA GLN A 441 10.30 -23.19 5.84
C GLN A 441 9.65 -24.57 5.60
N TYR A 442 9.05 -25.18 6.62
CA TYR A 442 8.38 -26.49 6.56
C TYR A 442 6.86 -26.39 6.65
N ALA A 443 6.31 -25.19 6.80
CA ALA A 443 4.87 -24.98 6.82
C ALA A 443 4.22 -25.59 5.58
N ARG A 444 3.14 -26.31 5.78
CA ARG A 444 2.30 -26.86 4.69
C ARG A 444 1.10 -26.01 4.43
N LYS A 445 0.56 -25.40 5.49
CA LYS A 445 -0.66 -24.59 5.43
C LYS A 445 -0.53 -23.38 6.35
N VAL A 446 -0.86 -22.23 5.82
CA VAL A 446 -1.04 -21.02 6.62
C VAL A 446 -2.52 -20.64 6.57
N MET A 447 -3.10 -20.32 7.72
CA MET A 447 -4.43 -19.75 7.81
C MET A 447 -4.33 -18.34 8.36
N VAL A 448 -4.94 -17.37 7.65
CA VAL A 448 -5.04 -15.97 8.08
C VAL A 448 -6.49 -15.71 8.48
N THR A 449 -6.68 -15.13 9.66
CA THR A 449 -8.00 -14.67 10.14
C THR A 449 -8.00 -13.16 10.30
N VAL A 450 -9.03 -12.52 9.78
CA VAL A 450 -9.22 -11.07 9.89
C VAL A 450 -10.56 -10.81 10.54
N GLU A 451 -10.58 -10.08 11.64
CA GLU A 451 -11.81 -9.68 12.35
C GLU A 451 -11.91 -8.15 12.37
N SER A 452 -13.01 -7.62 11.79
CA SER A 452 -13.29 -6.18 11.81
C SER A 452 -13.74 -5.70 13.18
N ARG A 453 -13.66 -4.39 13.43
CA ARG A 453 -14.22 -3.74 14.63
C ARG A 453 -15.72 -3.96 14.82
N PHE A 454 -16.42 -4.40 13.76
CA PHE A 454 -17.85 -4.69 13.79
C PHE A 454 -18.17 -6.17 14.07
N GLY A 455 -17.15 -7.00 14.38
CA GLY A 455 -17.27 -8.41 14.69
C GLY A 455 -17.47 -9.32 13.48
N LYS A 456 -17.27 -8.81 12.26
CA LYS A 456 -17.25 -9.63 11.05
C LYS A 456 -15.89 -10.24 10.85
N SER A 457 -15.82 -11.53 10.52
CA SER A 457 -14.58 -12.27 10.33
C SER A 457 -14.46 -12.87 8.95
N TRP A 458 -13.23 -12.92 8.45
CA TRP A 458 -12.83 -13.60 7.22
C TRP A 458 -11.72 -14.60 7.52
N VAL A 459 -11.71 -15.72 6.82
CA VAL A 459 -10.71 -16.78 6.98
C VAL A 459 -10.16 -17.14 5.61
N TYR A 460 -8.83 -17.13 5.49
CA TYR A 460 -8.11 -17.48 4.27
C TYR A 460 -7.14 -18.62 4.56
N GLU A 461 -7.23 -19.69 3.77
CA GLU A 461 -6.31 -20.82 3.85
C GLU A 461 -5.34 -20.77 2.66
N ILE A 462 -4.06 -20.82 2.94
CA ILE A 462 -2.98 -20.74 1.97
C ILE A 462 -2.21 -22.06 1.99
N ASP A 463 -2.21 -22.75 0.85
CA ASP A 463 -1.37 -23.92 0.63
C ASP A 463 0.05 -23.46 0.32
N MET A 464 1.02 -23.95 1.08
CA MET A 464 2.43 -23.60 0.98
C MET A 464 3.23 -24.55 0.08
N THR A 465 2.55 -25.55 -0.54
CA THR A 465 3.24 -26.59 -1.33
C THR A 465 3.56 -26.17 -2.77
N ASP A 466 2.94 -25.10 -3.27
CA ASP A 466 3.15 -24.55 -4.63
C ASP A 466 4.19 -23.40 -4.67
N TYR A 467 4.97 -23.23 -3.61
CA TYR A 467 5.93 -22.15 -3.50
C TYR A 467 7.36 -22.66 -3.77
N VAL A 468 8.10 -21.96 -4.66
CA VAL A 468 9.51 -22.24 -4.97
C VAL A 468 10.41 -21.22 -4.28
N ASP A 469 11.28 -21.67 -3.40
CA ASP A 469 12.29 -20.84 -2.73
C ASP A 469 13.42 -20.48 -3.72
N VAL A 470 13.63 -19.20 -3.96
CA VAL A 470 14.67 -18.69 -4.87
C VAL A 470 15.94 -18.44 -4.09
N GLN A 471 16.96 -19.27 -4.35
CA GLN A 471 18.25 -19.23 -3.66
C GLN A 471 19.33 -18.60 -4.54
N ALA A 472 19.91 -17.49 -4.07
CA ALA A 472 20.94 -16.75 -4.79
C ALA A 472 22.29 -17.42 -4.58
N HIS A 473 22.74 -18.23 -5.56
CA HIS A 473 24.05 -18.92 -5.53
C HIS A 473 25.19 -17.92 -5.38
N ARG A 474 25.92 -18.00 -4.26
CA ARG A 474 27.02 -17.08 -3.90
C ARG A 474 26.62 -15.59 -3.94
N GLY A 475 25.35 -15.29 -3.67
CA GLY A 475 24.82 -13.94 -3.82
C GLY A 475 24.56 -13.51 -5.26
N GLY A 476 24.22 -14.44 -6.17
CA GLY A 476 23.96 -14.15 -7.59
C GLY A 476 25.24 -13.93 -8.39
N ALA A 477 26.11 -14.95 -8.46
CA ALA A 477 27.44 -14.88 -9.08
C ALA A 477 27.45 -14.44 -10.55
N GLY A 478 26.34 -14.64 -11.28
CA GLY A 478 26.17 -14.16 -12.64
C GLY A 478 25.91 -12.66 -12.76
N LEU A 479 25.52 -12.01 -11.67
CA LEU A 479 25.12 -10.60 -11.62
C LEU A 479 26.15 -9.72 -10.88
N MET A 480 26.73 -10.25 -9.80
CA MET A 480 27.56 -9.49 -8.85
C MET A 480 28.85 -10.28 -8.51
N PRO A 481 29.87 -9.62 -7.93
CA PRO A 481 31.04 -10.33 -7.40
C PRO A 481 30.63 -11.36 -6.35
N GLU A 482 30.88 -12.65 -6.63
CA GLU A 482 30.40 -13.77 -5.83
C GLU A 482 30.90 -13.76 -4.38
N ASN A 483 30.06 -14.18 -3.43
CA ASN A 483 30.41 -14.32 -2.02
C ASN A 483 30.90 -13.02 -1.36
N THR A 484 30.28 -11.87 -1.71
CA THR A 484 30.61 -10.53 -1.18
C THR A 484 29.40 -9.89 -0.51
N ILE A 485 29.62 -8.89 0.32
CA ILE A 485 28.54 -8.10 0.95
C ILE A 485 27.69 -7.40 -0.11
N GLU A 486 28.31 -6.88 -1.17
CA GLU A 486 27.67 -6.18 -2.29
C GLU A 486 26.69 -7.11 -3.05
N ALA A 487 27.12 -8.37 -3.25
CA ALA A 487 26.29 -9.39 -3.89
C ALA A 487 25.06 -9.74 -3.03
N MET A 488 25.27 -9.96 -1.73
CA MET A 488 24.16 -10.29 -0.82
C MET A 488 23.18 -9.12 -0.72
N LYS A 489 23.67 -7.88 -0.61
CA LYS A 489 22.82 -6.67 -0.62
C LYS A 489 21.97 -6.60 -1.89
N HIS A 490 22.57 -6.78 -3.06
CA HIS A 490 21.85 -6.75 -4.33
C HIS A 490 20.73 -7.79 -4.39
N CYS A 491 20.97 -8.99 -3.86
CA CYS A 491 19.99 -10.05 -3.80
C CYS A 491 18.84 -9.75 -2.81
N LEU A 492 19.15 -9.11 -1.67
CA LEU A 492 18.12 -8.62 -0.75
C LEU A 492 17.23 -7.58 -1.41
N ASP A 493 17.81 -6.64 -2.14
CA ASP A 493 17.07 -5.60 -2.87
C ASP A 493 16.17 -6.18 -4.00
N MET A 494 16.54 -7.34 -4.56
CA MET A 494 15.73 -8.08 -5.53
C MET A 494 14.59 -8.90 -4.87
N GLY A 495 14.63 -9.11 -3.56
CA GLY A 495 13.66 -9.91 -2.83
C GLY A 495 13.83 -11.42 -3.00
N VAL A 496 15.05 -11.93 -3.01
CA VAL A 496 15.30 -13.38 -2.97
C VAL A 496 14.88 -13.98 -1.63
N ASN A 497 14.56 -15.26 -1.59
CA ASN A 497 14.13 -15.94 -0.38
C ASN A 497 15.29 -16.38 0.50
N THR A 498 16.37 -16.85 -0.14
CA THR A 498 17.53 -17.48 0.53
C THR A 498 18.82 -16.99 -0.10
N LEU A 499 19.78 -16.61 0.74
CA LEU A 499 21.16 -16.34 0.35
C LEU A 499 21.97 -17.62 0.50
N GLU A 500 22.54 -18.08 -0.60
CA GLU A 500 23.48 -19.19 -0.59
C GLU A 500 24.91 -18.64 -0.60
N MET A 501 25.81 -19.25 0.20
CA MET A 501 27.20 -18.84 0.36
C MET A 501 28.09 -19.96 0.86
N ASP A 502 29.39 -19.82 0.57
CA ASP A 502 30.42 -20.83 0.84
C ASP A 502 31.38 -20.38 1.94
N PHE A 503 31.69 -21.25 2.89
CA PHE A 503 32.57 -20.93 4.02
C PHE A 503 33.84 -21.79 4.03
N VAL A 504 34.97 -21.09 4.21
CA VAL A 504 36.34 -21.69 4.39
C VAL A 504 37.02 -21.10 5.62
N LEU A 505 38.22 -21.61 5.96
CA LEU A 505 39.02 -21.10 7.08
C LEU A 505 40.28 -20.36 6.59
N SER A 506 40.62 -19.25 7.25
CA SER A 506 41.90 -18.58 7.16
C SER A 506 42.94 -19.27 8.05
N GLY A 507 44.23 -18.89 7.87
CA GLY A 507 45.35 -19.44 8.68
C GLY A 507 45.29 -19.06 10.16
N ASP A 508 44.68 -17.93 10.49
CA ASP A 508 44.44 -17.45 11.85
C ASP A 508 43.10 -17.95 12.41
N GLY A 509 42.43 -18.90 11.73
CA GLY A 509 41.24 -19.59 12.20
C GLY A 509 39.93 -18.82 12.11
N LYS A 510 39.85 -17.75 11.30
CA LYS A 510 38.64 -17.03 11.05
C LYS A 510 37.85 -17.65 9.89
N VAL A 511 36.52 -17.62 9.97
CA VAL A 511 35.64 -18.09 8.90
C VAL A 511 35.51 -17.00 7.83
N VAL A 512 35.89 -17.34 6.60
CA VAL A 512 35.89 -16.45 5.43
C VAL A 512 34.87 -16.92 4.41
N VAL A 513 34.15 -16.01 3.78
CA VAL A 513 33.19 -16.32 2.72
C VAL A 513 33.92 -16.46 1.39
N SER A 514 34.00 -17.69 0.87
CA SER A 514 34.72 -18.01 -0.36
C SER A 514 34.40 -19.41 -0.85
N HIS A 515 34.18 -19.57 -2.16
CA HIS A 515 34.00 -20.88 -2.77
C HIS A 515 35.34 -21.68 -2.83
N GLU A 516 36.40 -21.06 -3.33
CA GLU A 516 37.72 -21.62 -3.34
C GLU A 516 38.47 -21.30 -2.04
N ASN A 517 39.28 -22.24 -1.57
CA ASN A 517 40.22 -22.00 -0.46
C ASN A 517 41.50 -21.29 -0.87
N TYR A 518 41.55 -20.69 -2.06
CA TYR A 518 42.65 -19.90 -2.62
C TYR A 518 42.11 -18.76 -3.49
N PHE A 519 42.97 -17.79 -3.83
CA PHE A 519 42.64 -16.70 -4.72
C PHE A 519 42.62 -17.18 -6.19
N HIS A 520 41.43 -17.13 -6.79
CA HIS A 520 41.20 -17.68 -8.13
C HIS A 520 41.59 -16.69 -9.23
N HIS A 521 42.30 -17.15 -10.24
CA HIS A 521 42.81 -16.32 -11.36
C HIS A 521 41.75 -15.62 -12.21
N ARG A 522 40.51 -16.04 -12.19
CA ARG A 522 39.43 -15.44 -13.02
C ARG A 522 39.02 -14.06 -12.56
N TYR A 523 39.09 -13.76 -11.25
CA TYR A 523 38.50 -12.56 -10.70
C TYR A 523 39.36 -11.84 -9.65
N THR A 524 40.56 -12.32 -9.36
CA THR A 524 41.37 -11.75 -8.27
C THR A 524 42.44 -10.77 -8.76
N THR A 525 42.53 -9.64 -8.06
CA THR A 525 43.61 -8.66 -8.15
C THR A 525 44.38 -8.62 -6.84
N ARG A 526 45.72 -8.70 -6.90
CA ARG A 526 46.60 -8.65 -5.72
C ARG A 526 46.70 -7.24 -5.11
N PRO A 527 47.19 -7.10 -3.90
CA PRO A 527 47.35 -5.80 -3.23
C PRO A 527 48.28 -4.80 -3.97
N ASP A 528 49.19 -5.31 -4.79
CA ASP A 528 50.08 -4.48 -5.62
C ASP A 528 49.46 -4.09 -6.98
N GLY A 529 48.20 -4.48 -7.21
CA GLY A 529 47.47 -4.21 -8.46
C GLY A 529 47.71 -5.27 -9.55
N SER A 530 48.60 -6.23 -9.36
CA SER A 530 48.78 -7.32 -10.33
C SER A 530 47.63 -8.30 -10.34
N LEU A 531 47.34 -8.90 -11.50
CA LEU A 531 46.31 -9.92 -11.63
C LEU A 531 46.88 -11.30 -11.28
N VAL A 532 46.12 -12.09 -10.55
CA VAL A 532 46.41 -13.53 -10.41
C VAL A 532 46.21 -14.17 -11.77
N GLN A 533 47.22 -14.91 -12.27
CA GLN A 533 47.21 -15.56 -13.59
C GLN A 533 46.93 -17.05 -13.52
N LYS A 534 46.39 -17.61 -14.63
CA LYS A 534 46.24 -19.06 -14.75
C LYS A 534 47.66 -19.69 -14.80
N GLY A 535 47.99 -20.54 -13.81
CA GLY A 535 49.28 -21.14 -13.69
C GLY A 535 50.18 -20.55 -12.58
N ASP A 536 49.79 -19.42 -12.02
CA ASP A 536 50.48 -18.91 -10.82
C ASP A 536 50.38 -19.91 -9.64
N PRO A 537 51.37 -19.96 -8.74
CA PRO A 537 51.22 -20.70 -7.49
C PRO A 537 49.96 -20.29 -6.74
N LYS A 538 49.20 -21.28 -6.25
CA LYS A 538 47.96 -21.01 -5.52
C LYS A 538 48.26 -20.29 -4.20
N GLU A 539 47.62 -19.17 -3.99
CA GLU A 539 47.65 -18.38 -2.77
C GLU A 539 46.51 -18.83 -1.84
N TYR A 540 46.80 -19.82 -0.99
CA TYR A 540 45.82 -20.49 -0.14
C TYR A 540 45.40 -19.63 1.05
N LEU A 541 44.10 -19.46 1.28
CA LEU A 541 43.53 -18.69 2.38
C LEU A 541 43.93 -19.27 3.76
N TYR A 542 44.05 -20.60 3.86
CA TYR A 542 44.44 -21.26 5.09
C TYR A 542 45.93 -21.03 5.47
N LYS A 543 46.70 -20.39 4.59
CA LYS A 543 48.09 -19.95 4.86
C LYS A 543 48.20 -18.48 5.18
N MET A 544 47.11 -17.73 5.17
CA MET A 544 47.08 -16.28 5.32
C MET A 544 46.22 -15.91 6.52
N THR A 545 46.61 -14.83 7.21
CA THR A 545 45.69 -14.17 8.16
C THR A 545 44.58 -13.48 7.41
N TYR A 546 43.46 -13.21 8.06
CA TYR A 546 42.40 -12.46 7.44
C TYR A 546 42.83 -11.04 7.00
N ASP A 547 43.66 -10.38 7.79
CA ASP A 547 44.19 -9.07 7.42
C ASP A 547 45.01 -9.08 6.12
N GLN A 548 45.61 -10.20 5.77
CA GLN A 548 46.25 -10.41 4.46
C GLN A 548 45.23 -10.66 3.37
N ILE A 549 44.21 -11.49 3.64
CA ILE A 549 43.14 -11.85 2.71
C ILE A 549 42.33 -10.60 2.29
N ALA A 550 41.98 -9.75 3.24
CA ALA A 550 41.19 -8.54 3.02
C ALA A 550 41.86 -7.47 2.11
N LYS A 551 43.15 -7.63 1.79
CA LYS A 551 43.87 -6.74 0.87
C LYS A 551 43.70 -7.07 -0.60
N TYR A 552 43.16 -8.26 -0.91
CA TYR A 552 42.93 -8.69 -2.29
C TYR A 552 41.56 -8.22 -2.77
N ASP A 553 41.51 -7.71 -4.00
CA ASP A 553 40.24 -7.41 -4.65
C ASP A 553 39.73 -8.61 -5.42
N VAL A 554 38.43 -8.89 -5.33
CA VAL A 554 37.75 -10.01 -6.01
C VAL A 554 36.57 -9.59 -6.87
N GLY A 555 36.39 -8.29 -7.11
CA GLY A 555 35.23 -7.75 -7.81
C GLY A 555 35.50 -6.83 -8.99
N LEU A 556 36.70 -6.21 -9.06
CA LEU A 556 37.04 -5.26 -10.12
C LEU A 556 37.28 -5.93 -11.48
N ARG A 557 37.73 -7.19 -11.48
CA ARG A 557 38.11 -7.88 -12.71
C ARG A 557 36.89 -8.45 -13.44
N PRO A 558 36.61 -8.06 -14.72
CA PRO A 558 35.60 -8.72 -15.53
C PRO A 558 35.96 -10.18 -15.82
N THR A 559 34.96 -11.04 -15.97
CA THR A 559 35.17 -12.45 -16.23
C THR A 559 34.45 -12.88 -17.53
N GLU A 560 35.10 -13.75 -18.32
CA GLU A 560 34.47 -14.31 -19.53
C GLU A 560 33.29 -15.26 -19.18
N THR A 561 33.28 -15.82 -17.99
CA THR A 561 32.23 -16.74 -17.53
C THR A 561 30.89 -16.02 -17.37
N TRP A 562 30.92 -14.77 -16.91
CA TRP A 562 29.73 -13.94 -16.68
C TRP A 562 30.01 -12.54 -17.24
N PRO A 563 29.81 -12.33 -18.57
CA PRO A 563 30.20 -11.09 -19.22
C PRO A 563 29.39 -9.86 -18.75
N ASP A 564 28.16 -10.08 -18.30
CA ASP A 564 27.24 -9.02 -17.85
C ASP A 564 27.33 -8.74 -16.34
N LYS A 565 28.22 -9.46 -15.62
CA LYS A 565 28.41 -9.28 -14.18
C LYS A 565 28.93 -7.88 -13.87
N ALA A 566 28.35 -7.21 -12.87
CA ALA A 566 28.83 -5.93 -12.38
C ALA A 566 30.28 -6.05 -11.87
N CYS A 567 31.12 -5.06 -12.22
CA CYS A 567 32.50 -4.96 -11.73
C CYS A 567 32.58 -3.82 -10.73
N MET A 568 33.01 -4.11 -9.52
CA MET A 568 33.21 -3.12 -8.44
C MET A 568 34.24 -3.61 -7.44
N PRO A 569 34.88 -2.71 -6.66
CA PRO A 569 35.78 -3.13 -5.59
C PRO A 569 35.04 -4.03 -4.60
N ALA A 570 35.59 -5.19 -4.31
CA ALA A 570 35.02 -6.13 -3.34
C ALA A 570 36.12 -7.01 -2.74
N VAL A 571 35.91 -7.44 -1.51
CA VAL A 571 36.84 -8.32 -0.78
C VAL A 571 36.10 -9.61 -0.35
N LYS A 572 36.85 -10.67 -0.04
CA LYS A 572 36.28 -11.85 0.63
C LYS A 572 35.98 -11.46 2.07
N PRO A 573 34.69 -11.36 2.51
CA PRO A 573 34.37 -10.90 3.85
C PRO A 573 34.54 -12.00 4.91
N LEU A 574 34.64 -11.60 6.18
CA LEU A 574 34.36 -12.52 7.27
C LEU A 574 32.89 -12.92 7.24
N ALA A 575 32.64 -14.20 7.52
CA ALA A 575 31.25 -14.70 7.59
C ALA A 575 30.43 -14.00 8.69
N GLU A 576 31.10 -13.67 9.83
CA GLU A 576 30.48 -12.93 10.93
C GLU A 576 30.01 -11.54 10.50
N ASP A 577 30.86 -10.80 9.77
CA ASP A 577 30.55 -9.45 9.28
C ASP A 577 29.45 -9.48 8.22
N LEU A 578 29.48 -10.47 7.32
CA LEU A 578 28.48 -10.59 6.26
C LEU A 578 27.08 -10.93 6.84
N ILE A 579 26.99 -11.91 7.75
CA ILE A 579 25.70 -12.27 8.37
C ILE A 579 25.18 -11.07 9.19
N ALA A 580 26.04 -10.42 9.99
CA ALA A 580 25.65 -9.22 10.74
C ALA A 580 25.15 -8.10 9.84
N PHE A 581 25.80 -7.88 8.69
CA PHE A 581 25.34 -6.90 7.69
C PHE A 581 23.94 -7.27 7.16
N VAL A 582 23.73 -8.53 6.77
CA VAL A 582 22.44 -8.99 6.21
C VAL A 582 21.32 -8.82 7.22
N GLU A 583 21.50 -9.25 8.49
CA GLU A 583 20.49 -9.13 9.55
C GLU A 583 20.16 -7.65 9.86
N ASN A 584 21.19 -6.78 9.91
CA ASN A 584 20.98 -5.35 10.12
C ASN A 584 20.28 -4.69 8.92
N TYR A 585 20.74 -5.00 7.70
CA TYR A 585 20.18 -4.41 6.49
C TYR A 585 18.70 -4.75 6.30
N THR A 586 18.31 -6.03 6.53
CA THR A 586 16.91 -6.44 6.46
C THR A 586 16.06 -5.71 7.49
N LYS A 587 16.54 -5.58 8.73
CA LYS A 587 15.84 -4.86 9.79
C LYS A 587 15.69 -3.36 9.50
N GLU A 588 16.77 -2.69 9.10
CA GLU A 588 16.79 -1.24 8.84
C GLU A 588 15.91 -0.84 7.65
N ASN A 589 15.75 -1.73 6.67
CA ASN A 589 14.95 -1.48 5.48
C ASN A 589 13.54 -2.10 5.55
N GLY A 590 13.14 -2.65 6.70
CA GLY A 590 11.81 -3.25 6.89
C GLY A 590 11.53 -4.48 6.04
N LEU A 591 12.60 -5.19 5.61
CA LEU A 591 12.48 -6.42 4.83
C LEU A 591 12.15 -7.60 5.75
N SER A 592 11.46 -8.61 5.22
CA SER A 592 11.34 -9.89 5.94
C SER A 592 12.69 -10.52 6.19
N PRO A 593 12.88 -11.26 7.32
CA PRO A 593 14.09 -12.02 7.55
C PRO A 593 14.36 -13.00 6.38
N VAL A 594 15.59 -12.95 5.87
CA VAL A 594 16.05 -13.84 4.79
C VAL A 594 16.50 -15.18 5.35
N ARG A 595 16.48 -16.23 4.52
CA ARG A 595 17.02 -17.56 4.83
C ARG A 595 18.47 -17.68 4.36
N TYR A 596 19.18 -18.62 4.94
CA TYR A 596 20.58 -18.89 4.67
C TYR A 596 20.77 -20.35 4.27
N ASN A 597 21.51 -20.58 3.18
CA ASN A 597 22.01 -21.88 2.78
C ASN A 597 23.55 -21.82 2.76
N ILE A 598 24.19 -22.44 3.74
CA ILE A 598 25.62 -22.28 3.98
C ILE A 598 26.37 -23.56 3.58
N GLU A 599 27.25 -23.49 2.58
CA GLU A 599 28.11 -24.62 2.22
C GLU A 599 29.40 -24.64 3.06
N ILE A 600 29.65 -25.77 3.75
CA ILE A 600 30.96 -26.04 4.37
C ILE A 600 31.85 -26.62 3.30
N LYS A 601 32.88 -25.88 2.88
CA LYS A 601 33.84 -26.28 1.82
C LYS A 601 34.90 -27.23 2.33
N SER A 602 34.51 -28.40 2.83
CA SER A 602 35.45 -29.46 3.18
C SER A 602 35.79 -30.36 1.98
N SER A 603 36.92 -31.02 2.02
CA SER A 603 37.40 -31.87 0.95
C SER A 603 37.97 -33.21 1.50
N GLN A 604 37.86 -34.28 0.73
CA GLN A 604 38.47 -35.56 1.09
C GLN A 604 40.00 -35.51 1.26
N ALA A 605 40.63 -34.46 0.67
CA ALA A 605 42.06 -34.17 0.86
C ALA A 605 42.38 -33.47 2.21
N ASP A 606 41.38 -33.18 3.01
CA ASP A 606 41.53 -32.52 4.31
C ASP A 606 42.41 -33.30 5.24
N GLY A 607 43.31 -32.64 5.93
CA GLY A 607 44.27 -33.24 6.84
C GLY A 607 45.48 -33.91 6.18
N GLN A 608 45.45 -34.12 4.88
CA GLN A 608 46.59 -34.63 4.12
C GLN A 608 47.42 -33.49 3.48
N SER A 609 46.94 -32.28 3.53
CA SER A 609 47.60 -31.10 2.97
C SER A 609 47.60 -29.95 3.97
N ILE A 610 48.75 -29.28 4.12
CA ILE A 610 48.94 -28.06 4.91
C ILE A 610 48.16 -26.86 4.32
N ASN A 611 47.49 -27.03 3.19
CA ASN A 611 46.75 -26.00 2.48
C ASN A 611 45.26 -25.95 2.84
N TRP A 612 44.78 -26.93 3.65
CA TRP A 612 43.39 -27.10 4.02
C TRP A 612 43.23 -27.34 5.53
N ALA A 613 42.16 -26.85 6.11
CA ALA A 613 41.75 -27.26 7.44
C ALA A 613 41.19 -28.70 7.39
N ASN A 614 41.37 -29.49 8.44
CA ASN A 614 40.62 -30.71 8.58
C ASN A 614 39.12 -30.45 8.63
N TYR A 615 38.32 -31.35 8.09
CA TYR A 615 36.86 -31.17 8.00
C TYR A 615 36.22 -30.92 9.37
N ASP A 616 36.67 -31.58 10.43
CA ASP A 616 36.19 -31.43 11.80
C ASP A 616 36.51 -30.03 12.37
N LYS A 617 37.74 -29.55 12.19
CA LYS A 617 38.18 -28.22 12.61
C LYS A 617 37.41 -27.10 11.86
N LEU A 618 37.24 -27.27 10.55
CA LEU A 618 36.46 -26.36 9.71
C LEU A 618 35.00 -26.32 10.16
N ALA A 619 34.38 -27.48 10.30
CA ALA A 619 32.99 -27.61 10.72
C ALA A 619 32.77 -27.02 12.12
N ASP A 620 33.62 -27.32 13.10
CA ASP A 620 33.49 -26.77 14.46
C ASP A 620 33.63 -25.24 14.49
N ALA A 621 34.50 -24.65 13.67
CA ALA A 621 34.66 -23.22 13.59
C ALA A 621 33.40 -22.54 13.00
N ILE A 622 32.87 -23.10 11.90
CA ILE A 622 31.67 -22.59 11.22
C ILE A 622 30.44 -22.74 12.12
N MET A 623 30.23 -23.92 12.70
CA MET A 623 29.05 -24.16 13.53
C MET A 623 29.02 -23.28 14.78
N ARG A 624 30.19 -23.10 15.45
CA ARG A 624 30.31 -22.16 16.59
C ARG A 624 29.95 -20.71 16.19
N LEU A 625 30.28 -20.30 14.96
CA LEU A 625 29.90 -19.00 14.45
C LEU A 625 28.38 -18.91 14.22
N LEU A 626 27.81 -19.85 13.49
CA LEU A 626 26.41 -19.85 13.08
C LEU A 626 25.43 -19.85 14.26
N VAL A 627 25.73 -20.65 15.31
CA VAL A 627 24.88 -20.70 16.52
C VAL A 627 24.76 -19.36 17.23
N LYS A 628 25.75 -18.47 17.15
CA LYS A 628 25.70 -17.13 17.76
C LYS A 628 24.60 -16.21 17.17
N PHE A 629 24.23 -16.45 15.92
CA PHE A 629 23.26 -15.59 15.22
C PHE A 629 21.80 -15.98 15.44
N HIS A 630 21.52 -17.11 16.10
CA HIS A 630 20.14 -17.57 16.38
C HIS A 630 19.25 -17.56 15.14
N LEU A 631 19.77 -18.10 14.03
CA LEU A 631 19.06 -18.11 12.75
C LEU A 631 17.91 -19.13 12.71
N ASP A 632 17.88 -20.06 13.66
CA ASP A 632 16.84 -21.07 13.88
C ASP A 632 16.48 -21.84 12.59
N ASP A 633 15.21 -21.90 12.23
CA ASP A 633 14.72 -22.59 11.03
C ASP A 633 15.10 -21.88 9.71
N ARG A 634 15.63 -20.67 9.76
CA ARG A 634 16.13 -19.94 8.57
C ARG A 634 17.48 -20.45 8.06
N LEU A 635 18.16 -21.32 8.81
CA LEU A 635 19.47 -21.85 8.48
C LEU A 635 19.37 -23.26 7.89
N VAL A 636 20.01 -23.46 6.74
CA VAL A 636 20.36 -24.75 6.17
C VAL A 636 21.89 -24.82 6.04
N VAL A 637 22.49 -25.93 6.47
CA VAL A 637 23.93 -26.19 6.28
C VAL A 637 24.09 -27.32 5.27
N GLN A 638 24.75 -27.02 4.15
CA GLN A 638 24.98 -28.00 3.08
C GLN A 638 26.43 -28.40 2.93
N CYS A 639 26.68 -29.62 2.47
CA CYS A 639 28.03 -30.12 2.22
C CYS A 639 28.00 -31.30 1.24
N PHE A 640 29.05 -31.41 0.40
CA PHE A 640 29.33 -32.61 -0.38
C PHE A 640 29.97 -33.73 0.44
N ASP A 641 30.70 -33.36 1.49
CA ASP A 641 31.46 -34.31 2.30
C ASP A 641 30.60 -34.91 3.41
N VAL A 642 30.18 -36.14 3.21
CA VAL A 642 29.38 -36.89 4.19
C VAL A 642 30.04 -37.04 5.56
N ARG A 643 31.38 -37.01 5.64
CA ARG A 643 32.10 -37.04 6.93
C ARG A 643 31.76 -35.84 7.77
N THR A 644 31.73 -34.66 7.12
CA THR A 644 31.37 -33.39 7.73
C THR A 644 29.94 -33.43 8.24
N LEU A 645 28.98 -33.83 7.39
CA LEU A 645 27.56 -33.93 7.77
C LEU A 645 27.36 -34.92 8.94
N ASN A 646 27.96 -36.11 8.84
CA ASN A 646 27.90 -37.14 9.90
C ASN A 646 28.57 -36.71 11.21
N TYR A 647 29.54 -35.79 11.15
CA TYR A 647 30.23 -35.25 12.32
C TYR A 647 29.46 -34.16 13.05
N ILE A 648 28.80 -33.26 12.30
CA ILE A 648 28.11 -32.10 12.89
C ILE A 648 26.69 -32.44 13.33
N GLN A 649 25.96 -33.28 12.60
CA GLN A 649 24.55 -33.55 12.88
C GLN A 649 24.28 -34.02 14.32
N PRO A 650 25.04 -34.96 14.93
CA PRO A 650 24.79 -35.35 16.30
C PRO A 650 25.06 -34.25 17.34
N LYS A 651 25.87 -33.24 17.00
CA LYS A 651 26.20 -32.11 17.86
C LYS A 651 25.16 -30.97 17.78
N TYR A 652 24.47 -30.86 16.62
CA TYR A 652 23.51 -29.80 16.30
C TYR A 652 22.26 -30.41 15.66
N PRO A 653 21.50 -31.27 16.38
CA PRO A 653 20.35 -31.99 15.81
C PRO A 653 19.22 -31.08 15.39
N GLU A 654 19.14 -29.85 15.90
CA GLU A 654 18.15 -28.81 15.58
C GLU A 654 18.42 -28.12 14.25
N ILE A 655 19.65 -28.17 13.72
CA ILE A 655 20.02 -27.52 12.46
C ILE A 655 19.51 -28.33 11.26
N ASN A 656 19.04 -27.65 10.25
CA ASN A 656 18.62 -28.27 9.01
C ASN A 656 19.83 -28.54 8.11
N PHE A 657 20.02 -29.79 7.72
CA PHE A 657 21.14 -30.19 6.86
C PHE A 657 20.66 -30.53 5.45
N SER A 658 21.49 -30.19 4.46
CA SER A 658 21.33 -30.57 3.07
C SER A 658 22.53 -31.33 2.55
N TYR A 659 22.27 -32.41 1.84
CA TYR A 659 23.31 -33.20 1.20
C TYR A 659 23.46 -32.81 -0.27
N LEU A 660 24.63 -32.29 -0.65
CA LEU A 660 24.99 -31.93 -2.01
C LEU A 660 25.46 -33.19 -2.79
N ILE A 661 24.85 -33.45 -3.93
CA ILE A 661 25.26 -34.54 -4.83
C ILE A 661 25.56 -34.03 -6.26
N SER A 662 26.68 -34.49 -6.80
CA SER A 662 27.14 -34.11 -8.14
C SER A 662 26.68 -35.15 -9.18
N ASN A 663 26.49 -34.73 -10.43
CA ASN A 663 26.25 -35.59 -11.58
C ASN A 663 27.49 -36.45 -12.00
N LYS A 664 28.62 -36.28 -11.29
CA LYS A 664 29.85 -37.05 -11.53
C LYS A 664 29.94 -38.36 -10.73
N THR A 665 28.98 -38.63 -9.89
CA THR A 665 28.94 -39.81 -9.00
C THR A 665 27.89 -40.78 -9.54
N GLU A 666 28.21 -42.08 -9.60
CA GLU A 666 27.32 -43.10 -10.17
C GLU A 666 26.45 -43.83 -9.12
N LEU A 667 26.23 -43.23 -7.93
CA LEU A 667 25.33 -43.78 -6.93
C LEU A 667 23.86 -43.44 -7.26
N ASP A 668 22.97 -44.39 -6.99
CA ASP A 668 21.54 -44.12 -6.96
C ASP A 668 21.12 -43.42 -5.64
N PHE A 669 19.87 -43.09 -5.50
CA PHE A 669 19.35 -42.40 -4.31
C PHE A 669 19.62 -43.17 -3.01
N ASP A 670 19.40 -44.49 -3.01
CA ASP A 670 19.61 -45.32 -1.83
C ASP A 670 21.10 -45.46 -1.47
N GLY A 671 21.96 -45.51 -2.50
CA GLY A 671 23.41 -45.47 -2.33
C GLY A 671 23.89 -44.16 -1.68
N TYR A 672 23.35 -43.00 -2.09
CA TYR A 672 23.64 -41.72 -1.46
C TYR A 672 23.18 -41.67 0.01
N MET A 673 21.94 -42.13 0.26
CA MET A 673 21.41 -42.14 1.64
C MET A 673 22.14 -43.09 2.58
N ALA A 674 22.67 -44.20 2.07
CA ALA A 674 23.45 -45.15 2.85
C ALA A 674 24.79 -44.58 3.37
N LEU A 675 25.32 -43.53 2.79
CA LEU A 675 26.51 -42.83 3.25
C LEU A 675 26.27 -41.98 4.51
N LEU A 676 25.04 -41.55 4.71
CA LEU A 676 24.65 -40.72 5.84
C LEU A 676 24.16 -41.54 7.03
N LYS A 677 24.44 -41.08 8.24
CA LYS A 677 23.97 -41.69 9.49
C LYS A 677 22.59 -41.15 9.94
N PHE A 678 22.01 -40.30 9.16
CA PHE A 678 20.72 -39.62 9.41
C PHE A 678 20.03 -39.30 8.09
N THR A 679 18.77 -38.97 8.13
CA THR A 679 18.02 -38.42 6.97
C THR A 679 18.09 -36.91 7.00
N PRO A 680 18.73 -36.25 6.02
CA PRO A 680 18.76 -34.80 5.96
C PRO A 680 17.39 -34.23 5.61
N LYS A 681 17.11 -32.98 6.00
CA LYS A 681 15.87 -32.29 5.64
C LYS A 681 15.83 -31.92 4.16
N TRP A 682 16.99 -31.73 3.54
CA TRP A 682 17.13 -31.30 2.15
C TRP A 682 18.08 -32.22 1.38
N LEU A 683 17.78 -32.39 0.10
CA LEU A 683 18.69 -32.94 -0.88
C LEU A 683 19.01 -31.85 -1.90
N SER A 684 20.32 -31.60 -2.14
CA SER A 684 20.80 -30.62 -3.12
C SER A 684 21.48 -31.33 -4.30
N PRO A 685 20.73 -31.87 -5.28
CA PRO A 685 21.28 -32.54 -6.43
C PRO A 685 21.69 -31.55 -7.53
N HIS A 686 22.71 -31.94 -8.36
CA HIS A 686 22.88 -31.29 -9.65
C HIS A 686 21.57 -31.39 -10.46
N HIS A 687 21.15 -30.31 -11.11
CA HIS A 687 19.81 -30.21 -11.73
C HIS A 687 19.55 -31.28 -12.80
N GLU A 688 20.60 -31.79 -13.48
CA GLU A 688 20.46 -32.87 -14.46
C GLU A 688 19.99 -34.20 -13.84
N LEU A 689 20.23 -34.43 -12.56
CA LEU A 689 19.80 -35.63 -11.85
C LEU A 689 18.32 -35.59 -11.45
N VAL A 690 17.69 -34.40 -11.51
CA VAL A 690 16.33 -34.18 -11.01
C VAL A 690 15.31 -34.70 -12.04
N ASN A 691 14.47 -35.62 -11.57
CA ASN A 691 13.33 -36.18 -12.26
C ASN A 691 12.21 -36.52 -11.28
N GLU A 692 11.05 -36.93 -11.77
CA GLU A 692 9.88 -37.28 -10.95
C GLU A 692 10.17 -38.39 -9.93
N GLU A 693 10.98 -39.39 -10.29
CA GLU A 693 11.36 -40.50 -9.39
C GLU A 693 12.17 -40.01 -8.20
N LEU A 694 13.21 -39.19 -8.44
CA LEU A 694 14.03 -38.63 -7.36
C LEU A 694 13.19 -37.77 -6.40
N ILE A 695 12.29 -36.94 -6.96
CA ILE A 695 11.37 -36.13 -6.16
C ILE A 695 10.45 -37.00 -5.30
N ALA A 696 9.87 -38.05 -5.89
CA ALA A 696 9.00 -38.96 -5.15
C ALA A 696 9.75 -39.66 -3.98
N LYS A 697 10.98 -40.11 -4.21
CA LYS A 697 11.84 -40.71 -3.15
C LYS A 697 12.18 -39.71 -2.04
N CYS A 698 12.45 -38.45 -2.39
CA CYS A 698 12.65 -37.40 -1.40
C CYS A 698 11.38 -37.17 -0.57
N ARG A 699 10.22 -37.06 -1.22
CA ARG A 699 8.91 -36.86 -0.53
C ARG A 699 8.58 -38.00 0.41
N GLU A 700 8.83 -39.25 -0.01
CA GLU A 700 8.60 -40.44 0.83
C GLU A 700 9.42 -40.39 2.13
N LYS A 701 10.64 -39.87 2.08
CA LYS A 701 11.51 -39.67 3.26
C LYS A 701 11.26 -38.35 4.01
N GLY A 702 10.29 -37.53 3.59
CA GLY A 702 10.01 -36.22 4.18
C GLY A 702 11.09 -35.19 3.91
N MET A 703 11.85 -35.35 2.82
CA MET A 703 12.93 -34.46 2.40
C MET A 703 12.40 -33.45 1.38
N LYS A 704 12.96 -32.25 1.41
CA LYS A 704 12.84 -31.23 0.36
C LYS A 704 13.98 -31.37 -0.65
N ILE A 705 13.76 -30.86 -1.86
CA ILE A 705 14.74 -30.92 -2.95
C ILE A 705 15.07 -29.52 -3.47
N VAL A 706 16.38 -29.23 -3.58
CA VAL A 706 16.90 -27.94 -4.04
C VAL A 706 18.02 -28.15 -5.07
N PRO A 707 17.69 -28.21 -6.37
CA PRO A 707 18.67 -28.36 -7.44
C PRO A 707 19.62 -27.17 -7.57
N TRP A 708 20.87 -27.47 -7.98
CA TRP A 708 21.96 -26.54 -8.28
C TRP A 708 22.68 -26.93 -9.59
N THR A 709 23.38 -26.08 -10.32
CA THR A 709 23.12 -24.65 -10.45
C THR A 709 22.25 -24.46 -11.66
N VAL A 710 21.09 -23.84 -11.51
CA VAL A 710 20.05 -23.77 -12.54
C VAL A 710 20.01 -22.37 -13.12
N ASP A 711 20.71 -22.16 -14.26
CA ASP A 711 20.92 -20.80 -14.79
C ASP A 711 20.15 -20.51 -16.10
N LYS A 712 19.86 -21.56 -16.90
CA LYS A 712 19.19 -21.40 -18.19
C LYS A 712 17.67 -21.33 -18.00
N PRO A 713 16.99 -20.44 -18.74
CA PRO A 713 15.54 -20.29 -18.64
C PRO A 713 14.75 -21.60 -18.83
N GLU A 714 15.19 -22.47 -19.74
CA GLU A 714 14.58 -23.77 -19.99
C GLU A 714 14.75 -24.76 -18.83
N ASP A 715 15.93 -24.75 -18.16
CA ASP A 715 16.18 -25.59 -16.99
C ASP A 715 15.41 -25.07 -15.78
N ILE A 716 15.32 -23.76 -15.59
CA ILE A 716 14.50 -23.11 -14.55
C ILE A 716 13.05 -23.56 -14.72
N LYS A 717 12.50 -23.42 -15.94
CA LYS A 717 11.14 -23.85 -16.22
C LYS A 717 10.92 -25.33 -15.92
N ARG A 718 11.85 -26.20 -16.33
CA ARG A 718 11.79 -27.63 -16.03
C ARG A 718 11.74 -27.93 -14.53
N MET A 719 12.54 -27.23 -13.71
CA MET A 719 12.52 -27.40 -12.26
C MET A 719 11.19 -26.93 -11.65
N ILE A 720 10.62 -25.81 -12.13
CA ILE A 720 9.31 -25.32 -11.68
C ILE A 720 8.21 -26.31 -12.07
N ASP A 721 8.21 -26.83 -13.30
CA ASP A 721 7.22 -27.80 -13.78
C ASP A 721 7.28 -29.11 -12.99
N LEU A 722 8.47 -29.53 -12.53
CA LEU A 722 8.70 -30.66 -11.64
C LEU A 722 8.34 -30.40 -10.18
N LYS A 723 7.96 -29.17 -9.83
CA LYS A 723 7.57 -28.77 -8.47
C LYS A 723 8.65 -29.04 -7.42
N VAL A 724 9.89 -28.63 -7.69
CA VAL A 724 10.97 -28.65 -6.70
C VAL A 724 10.68 -27.61 -5.60
N ASP A 725 11.22 -27.78 -4.38
CA ASP A 725 10.97 -26.87 -3.26
C ASP A 725 11.76 -25.58 -3.35
N ALA A 726 12.95 -25.62 -3.97
CA ALA A 726 13.82 -24.47 -4.12
C ALA A 726 14.68 -24.59 -5.40
N ILE A 727 15.26 -23.48 -5.85
CA ILE A 727 16.19 -23.43 -6.99
C ILE A 727 17.40 -22.58 -6.61
N ILE A 728 18.61 -23.15 -6.67
CA ILE A 728 19.89 -22.43 -6.53
C ILE A 728 20.34 -21.96 -7.92
N SER A 729 20.52 -20.64 -8.11
CA SER A 729 20.92 -20.05 -9.39
C SER A 729 21.94 -18.93 -9.25
N ASN A 730 22.87 -18.83 -10.21
CA ASN A 730 23.74 -17.65 -10.39
C ASN A 730 22.97 -16.41 -10.89
N TYR A 731 21.76 -16.64 -11.46
CA TYR A 731 20.86 -15.63 -12.00
C TYR A 731 19.50 -15.69 -11.30
N PRO A 732 19.45 -15.31 -10.02
CA PRO A 732 18.19 -15.35 -9.25
C PRO A 732 17.10 -14.47 -9.87
N ASP A 733 17.46 -13.40 -10.59
CA ASP A 733 16.54 -12.54 -11.35
C ASP A 733 15.74 -13.33 -12.39
N ARG A 734 16.38 -14.29 -13.10
CA ARG A 734 15.69 -15.17 -14.08
C ARG A 734 14.69 -16.12 -13.39
N VAL A 735 15.05 -16.62 -12.21
CA VAL A 735 14.15 -17.49 -11.43
C VAL A 735 12.97 -16.68 -10.91
N LEU A 736 13.22 -15.47 -10.37
CA LEU A 736 12.19 -14.54 -9.91
C LEU A 736 11.23 -14.18 -11.05
N MET A 737 11.73 -13.89 -12.24
CA MET A 737 10.90 -13.59 -13.41
C MET A 737 9.95 -14.74 -13.75
N GLN A 738 10.40 -16.00 -13.70
CA GLN A 738 9.58 -17.15 -14.04
C GLN A 738 8.62 -17.59 -12.94
N THR A 739 8.97 -17.37 -11.67
CA THR A 739 8.13 -17.76 -10.54
C THR A 739 7.16 -16.66 -10.11
N ARG A 740 7.49 -15.40 -10.32
CA ARG A 740 6.76 -14.24 -9.81
C ARG A 740 6.27 -13.27 -10.89
N GLY A 741 6.81 -13.35 -12.10
CA GLY A 741 6.41 -12.54 -13.24
C GLY A 741 6.93 -11.09 -13.25
N TYR A 742 8.00 -10.81 -12.47
CA TYR A 742 8.68 -9.49 -12.46
C TYR A 742 10.19 -9.62 -12.34
#